data_ba5b0d1daa6f6877270d6171316ae310
#
_entry.id   ba5b0d1daa6f6877270d6171316ae310
#
_cell.length_a   1.000
_cell.length_b   1.000
_cell.length_c   1.000
_cell.angle_alpha   90.00
_cell.angle_beta   90.00
_cell.angle_gamma   90.00
#
_symmetry.space_group_name_H-M   'P 1'
#
loop_
_entity.id
_entity.type
_entity.pdbx_description
1 polymer ?
#
loop_
_entity_poly.entity_id
_entity_poly.type
_entity_poly.pdbx_seq_one_letter_code
_entity_poly.pdbx_strand_id
1 'polypeptide(L)'
;METKCYHEIELNGNKPSDEQWSIINGLVEGQDCESDAVPGGGKSTTCYFIALIFHILFKGKRILNLTFSADLKKESRVKVQKYDIKNMDIESYNSFAHNYYGQGGYSPEDLYEIIEKNKPAIKNTEYDLIILDEVQDMQSIFFKLIHKYIRDINFRPQLFVIGDKFQGIFEFKGADIRYLTKCREIFQRPFICCPLTLSRRLTNPMGRFMNDIILNEKRIITDKEGPKVRYLVFNPYGDTFLSSMCNTITKLLKSYKPDDIFILAPSLKPGTPITMLANKLTSEGIKIFWGSNDSDKELKEEHTRGKVVFTSFHKSKGRERKINIVYSCDESYYHFGNKDLSKEKCPEPIFVALTRGLEQLFMIHGHNAKNDSKKYRKLPFIRKSIRELKDLPYCKVVKENDIEWSDLEYGNNTEIVNNSENKFPVTDFIKYLTDRHEKELYPYSSLLYDRVKSPNNGITIETDISVDGLVENVSDLNGISIPSYWEFLKKGDMTIYRLISNHFHSENIRKVYNRLVYPPNNIKDVLHIANIYSSCVSGVEYNLNQIDVYGNNWLPDNKLEMCLANLDETIKDKNIKFEKSIVYTFEHEKYGKIELSGSIDAVDTDNVWEFKCTGSLTMGHKLQLAMYGWLWQKLYPEDKKSFKLFNIYTCEIQELDISHYALDDVVEVLIENKLQKQDKKDDDEFIRMCLNDIEMPVIENNFKESEYLLEDSEEE
;
A
#
# COMPACT_ATOMS: atom_id res chain seq x y z
N MET A 1 -21.93 -43.70 10.93
CA MET A 1 -23.03 -42.71 11.13
C MET A 1 -22.54 -41.24 11.04
N GLU A 2 -21.27 -40.98 11.06
CA GLU A 2 -20.72 -39.60 11.04
C GLU A 2 -20.59 -38.95 9.64
N THR A 3 -20.64 -39.72 8.58
CA THR A 3 -20.37 -39.26 7.20
C THR A 3 -21.49 -38.41 6.57
N LYS A 4 -22.69 -38.39 7.16
CA LYS A 4 -23.80 -37.58 6.61
C LYS A 4 -23.85 -36.14 7.13
N CYS A 5 -23.17 -35.80 8.22
CA CYS A 5 -23.34 -34.51 8.90
C CYS A 5 -22.52 -33.34 8.27
N TYR A 6 -21.37 -33.61 7.61
CA TYR A 6 -20.55 -32.51 7.09
C TYR A 6 -21.04 -31.92 5.76
N HIS A 7 -21.89 -32.64 5.02
CA HIS A 7 -22.54 -32.11 3.81
C HIS A 7 -23.65 -31.07 4.10
N GLU A 8 -24.04 -30.92 5.38
CA GLU A 8 -25.05 -29.93 5.81
C GLU A 8 -24.43 -28.64 6.36
N ILE A 9 -23.10 -28.51 6.32
CA ILE A 9 -22.41 -27.32 6.83
C ILE A 9 -22.79 -26.09 5.99
N GLU A 10 -23.19 -25.05 6.69
CA GLU A 10 -23.51 -23.74 6.12
C GLU A 10 -22.76 -22.61 6.83
N LEU A 11 -22.32 -21.62 6.07
CA LEU A 11 -21.78 -20.35 6.57
C LEU A 11 -22.68 -19.21 6.10
N ASN A 12 -23.30 -18.50 7.04
CA ASN A 12 -24.30 -17.46 6.76
C ASN A 12 -25.43 -17.92 5.81
N GLY A 13 -25.90 -19.17 5.97
CA GLY A 13 -26.97 -19.76 5.14
C GLY A 13 -26.54 -20.21 3.73
N ASN A 14 -25.22 -20.22 3.45
CA ASN A 14 -24.67 -20.70 2.19
C ASN A 14 -23.90 -22.00 2.40
N LYS A 15 -24.14 -22.97 1.53
CA LYS A 15 -23.39 -24.24 1.44
C LYS A 15 -22.19 -24.07 0.51
N PRO A 16 -21.15 -24.92 0.64
CA PRO A 16 -20.08 -24.96 -0.34
C PRO A 16 -20.60 -25.19 -1.76
N SER A 17 -20.06 -24.48 -2.75
CA SER A 17 -20.32 -24.75 -4.17
C SER A 17 -19.61 -26.04 -4.60
N ASP A 18 -19.98 -26.57 -5.80
CA ASP A 18 -19.33 -27.76 -6.36
C ASP A 18 -17.82 -27.58 -6.52
N GLU A 19 -17.38 -26.36 -6.92
CA GLU A 19 -15.96 -26.02 -7.00
C GLU A 19 -15.27 -26.04 -5.63
N GLN A 20 -15.93 -25.52 -4.60
CA GLN A 20 -15.43 -25.57 -3.22
C GLN A 20 -15.41 -26.99 -2.68
N TRP A 21 -16.42 -27.81 -3.01
CA TRP A 21 -16.43 -29.22 -2.68
C TRP A 21 -15.28 -29.99 -3.33
N SER A 22 -14.89 -29.68 -4.56
CA SER A 22 -13.74 -30.31 -5.22
C SER A 22 -12.44 -30.06 -4.43
N ILE A 23 -12.22 -28.86 -3.91
CA ILE A 23 -11.08 -28.55 -3.04
C ILE A 23 -11.17 -29.35 -1.73
N ILE A 24 -12.33 -29.27 -1.06
CA ILE A 24 -12.54 -29.89 0.24
C ILE A 24 -12.30 -31.41 0.15
N ASN A 25 -12.88 -32.06 -0.86
CA ASN A 25 -12.74 -33.51 -1.05
C ASN A 25 -11.29 -33.91 -1.31
N GLY A 26 -10.57 -33.15 -2.18
CA GLY A 26 -9.15 -33.41 -2.41
C GLY A 26 -8.31 -33.34 -1.13
N LEU A 27 -8.56 -32.33 -0.29
CA LEU A 27 -7.87 -32.19 0.99
C LEU A 27 -8.28 -33.28 2.00
N VAL A 28 -9.53 -33.68 2.02
CA VAL A 28 -10.03 -34.79 2.88
C VAL A 28 -9.40 -36.12 2.46
N GLU A 29 -9.15 -36.34 1.17
CA GLU A 29 -8.46 -37.50 0.63
C GLU A 29 -6.91 -37.47 0.83
N GLY A 30 -6.39 -36.43 1.45
CA GLY A 30 -4.96 -36.31 1.75
C GLY A 30 -4.12 -35.71 0.62
N GLN A 31 -4.76 -35.11 -0.40
CA GLN A 31 -4.05 -34.52 -1.55
C GLN A 31 -3.72 -33.04 -1.29
N ASP A 32 -2.58 -32.57 -1.81
CA ASP A 32 -2.29 -31.15 -1.87
C ASP A 32 -3.15 -30.48 -2.96
N CYS A 33 -3.65 -29.26 -2.71
CA CYS A 33 -4.55 -28.55 -3.63
C CYS A 33 -4.01 -27.19 -4.04
N GLU A 34 -4.20 -26.82 -5.31
CA GLU A 34 -3.98 -25.48 -5.82
C GLU A 34 -5.28 -24.88 -6.37
N SER A 35 -5.50 -23.58 -6.15
CA SER A 35 -6.67 -22.89 -6.64
C SER A 35 -6.36 -21.51 -7.19
N ASP A 36 -6.51 -21.34 -8.52
CA ASP A 36 -6.57 -20.02 -9.16
C ASP A 36 -8.02 -19.54 -9.13
N ALA A 37 -8.31 -18.56 -8.28
CA ALA A 37 -9.64 -18.06 -8.00
C ALA A 37 -9.93 -16.73 -8.69
N VAL A 38 -11.17 -16.53 -9.12
CA VAL A 38 -11.62 -15.23 -9.63
C VAL A 38 -11.93 -14.25 -8.50
N PRO A 39 -11.99 -12.92 -8.79
CA PRO A 39 -12.45 -11.93 -7.81
C PRO A 39 -13.83 -12.28 -7.25
N GLY A 40 -13.93 -12.40 -5.93
CA GLY A 40 -15.17 -12.83 -5.29
C GLY A 40 -15.50 -14.31 -5.43
N GLY A 41 -14.53 -15.17 -5.83
CA GLY A 41 -14.69 -16.64 -5.95
C GLY A 41 -14.82 -17.37 -4.62
N GLY A 42 -14.78 -16.68 -3.48
CA GLY A 42 -15.01 -17.28 -2.17
C GLY A 42 -13.77 -17.90 -1.53
N LYS A 43 -12.54 -17.46 -1.88
CA LYS A 43 -11.27 -17.96 -1.30
C LYS A 43 -11.31 -18.14 0.21
N SER A 44 -11.49 -17.07 0.96
CA SER A 44 -11.52 -17.13 2.43
C SER A 44 -12.68 -17.97 2.98
N THR A 45 -13.85 -17.97 2.32
CA THR A 45 -14.99 -18.79 2.70
C THR A 45 -14.66 -20.28 2.54
N THR A 46 -13.94 -20.65 1.48
CA THR A 46 -13.45 -22.02 1.28
C THR A 46 -12.54 -22.45 2.42
N CYS A 47 -11.62 -21.58 2.86
CA CYS A 47 -10.75 -21.87 4.00
C CYS A 47 -11.54 -22.13 5.30
N TYR A 48 -12.63 -21.40 5.54
CA TYR A 48 -13.47 -21.62 6.72
C TYR A 48 -14.28 -22.91 6.62
N PHE A 49 -14.82 -23.27 5.44
CA PHE A 49 -15.46 -24.55 5.22
C PHE A 49 -14.50 -25.72 5.47
N ILE A 50 -13.29 -25.64 4.93
CA ILE A 50 -12.23 -26.65 5.16
C ILE A 50 -12.03 -26.83 6.67
N ALA A 51 -11.88 -25.75 7.43
CA ALA A 51 -11.62 -25.82 8.86
C ALA A 51 -12.76 -26.49 9.63
N LEU A 52 -14.02 -26.14 9.33
CA LEU A 52 -15.18 -26.77 9.96
C LEU A 52 -15.29 -28.25 9.63
N ILE A 53 -15.07 -28.64 8.36
CA ILE A 53 -15.15 -30.03 7.91
C ILE A 53 -14.00 -30.86 8.52
N PHE A 54 -12.78 -30.31 8.56
CA PHE A 54 -11.65 -30.97 9.21
C PHE A 54 -11.88 -31.17 10.70
N HIS A 55 -12.52 -30.20 11.38
CA HIS A 55 -12.88 -30.33 12.79
C HIS A 55 -13.84 -31.50 13.05
N ILE A 56 -14.78 -31.75 12.12
CA ILE A 56 -15.76 -32.82 12.23
C ILE A 56 -15.13 -34.18 11.89
N LEU A 57 -14.39 -34.25 10.80
CA LEU A 57 -13.85 -35.51 10.27
C LEU A 57 -12.58 -35.98 10.99
N PHE A 58 -11.74 -35.02 11.42
CA PHE A 58 -10.39 -35.31 11.91
C PHE A 58 -10.16 -34.66 13.26
N LYS A 59 -10.56 -35.30 14.35
CA LYS A 59 -10.38 -34.81 15.72
C LYS A 59 -8.89 -34.56 16.01
N GLY A 60 -8.57 -33.34 16.43
CA GLY A 60 -7.22 -32.95 16.85
C GLY A 60 -6.34 -32.40 15.73
N LYS A 61 -6.73 -32.50 14.46
CA LYS A 61 -5.97 -31.89 13.35
C LYS A 61 -6.05 -30.37 13.40
N ARG A 62 -4.89 -29.74 13.19
CA ARG A 62 -4.71 -28.30 13.24
C ARG A 62 -4.39 -27.73 11.86
N ILE A 63 -4.91 -26.56 11.59
CA ILE A 63 -4.74 -25.83 10.33
C ILE A 63 -4.03 -24.50 10.61
N LEU A 64 -2.99 -24.20 9.83
CA LEU A 64 -2.36 -22.90 9.77
C LEU A 64 -2.82 -22.19 8.50
N ASN A 65 -3.43 -21.01 8.61
CA ASN A 65 -3.73 -20.15 7.48
C ASN A 65 -2.78 -18.95 7.50
N LEU A 66 -1.89 -18.88 6.52
CA LEU A 66 -0.93 -17.79 6.33
C LEU A 66 -1.47 -16.80 5.30
N THR A 67 -1.52 -15.54 5.68
CA THR A 67 -1.96 -14.43 4.82
C THR A 67 -0.93 -13.31 4.76
N PHE A 68 -0.99 -12.52 3.69
CA PHE A 68 0.01 -11.48 3.43
C PHE A 68 -0.08 -10.30 4.42
N SER A 69 -1.28 -9.84 4.78
CA SER A 69 -1.43 -8.59 5.54
C SER A 69 -1.97 -8.79 6.96
N ALA A 70 -1.58 -7.87 7.87
CA ALA A 70 -2.07 -7.85 9.23
C ALA A 70 -3.59 -7.57 9.31
N ASP A 71 -4.12 -6.77 8.39
CA ASP A 71 -5.55 -6.47 8.34
C ASP A 71 -6.38 -7.67 7.90
N LEU A 72 -5.94 -8.37 6.85
CA LEU A 72 -6.58 -9.63 6.42
C LEU A 72 -6.57 -10.66 7.55
N LYS A 73 -5.46 -10.77 8.29
CA LYS A 73 -5.38 -11.60 9.50
C LYS A 73 -6.44 -11.21 10.53
N LYS A 74 -6.55 -9.90 10.85
CA LYS A 74 -7.53 -9.39 11.83
C LYS A 74 -8.95 -9.69 11.42
N GLU A 75 -9.31 -9.41 10.16
CA GLU A 75 -10.64 -9.70 9.62
C GLU A 75 -10.97 -11.19 9.64
N SER A 76 -10.01 -12.03 9.24
CA SER A 76 -10.19 -13.48 9.22
C SER A 76 -10.34 -14.05 10.63
N ARG A 77 -9.61 -13.54 11.63
CA ARG A 77 -9.76 -13.91 13.04
C ARG A 77 -11.15 -13.58 13.58
N VAL A 78 -11.71 -12.41 13.23
CA VAL A 78 -13.09 -12.04 13.61
C VAL A 78 -14.09 -13.04 13.02
N LYS A 79 -13.90 -13.48 11.77
CA LYS A 79 -14.75 -14.47 11.12
C LYS A 79 -14.60 -15.87 11.74
N VAL A 80 -13.37 -16.28 12.05
CA VAL A 80 -13.09 -17.55 12.75
C VAL A 80 -13.81 -17.60 14.10
N GLN A 81 -13.75 -16.51 14.87
CA GLN A 81 -14.49 -16.41 16.14
C GLN A 81 -16.00 -16.44 15.93
N LYS A 82 -16.51 -15.70 14.94
CA LYS A 82 -17.95 -15.68 14.59
C LYS A 82 -18.49 -17.07 14.23
N TYR A 83 -17.69 -17.89 13.57
CA TYR A 83 -18.07 -19.24 13.12
C TYR A 83 -17.69 -20.35 14.11
N ASP A 84 -17.18 -20.01 15.29
CA ASP A 84 -16.68 -20.93 16.33
C ASP A 84 -15.67 -21.97 15.81
N ILE A 85 -14.79 -21.56 14.89
CA ILE A 85 -13.72 -22.41 14.35
C ILE A 85 -12.57 -22.47 15.35
N LYS A 86 -12.26 -23.68 15.87
CA LYS A 86 -11.29 -23.87 16.97
C LYS A 86 -9.96 -24.50 16.54
N ASN A 87 -9.91 -25.06 15.34
CA ASN A 87 -8.79 -25.83 14.83
C ASN A 87 -7.96 -25.08 13.78
N MET A 88 -8.20 -23.78 13.59
CA MET A 88 -7.49 -22.96 12.62
C MET A 88 -6.82 -21.75 13.29
N ASP A 89 -5.51 -21.66 13.15
CA ASP A 89 -4.73 -20.49 13.49
C ASP A 89 -4.54 -19.61 12.26
N ILE A 90 -4.81 -18.31 12.37
CA ILE A 90 -4.64 -17.34 11.29
C ILE A 90 -3.50 -16.40 11.65
N GLU A 91 -2.47 -16.38 10.81
CA GLU A 91 -1.27 -15.56 11.00
C GLU A 91 -0.88 -14.83 9.70
N SER A 92 -0.25 -13.66 9.85
CA SER A 92 0.57 -13.12 8.78
C SER A 92 1.96 -13.77 8.84
N TYR A 93 2.70 -13.78 7.73
CA TYR A 93 4.05 -14.38 7.72
C TYR A 93 4.95 -13.80 8.84
N ASN A 94 4.93 -12.49 9.03
CA ASN A 94 5.72 -11.84 10.08
C ASN A 94 5.28 -12.24 11.49
N SER A 95 3.96 -12.28 11.76
CA SER A 95 3.46 -12.70 13.06
C SER A 95 3.71 -14.19 13.32
N PHE A 96 3.66 -15.01 12.28
CA PHE A 96 4.02 -16.42 12.37
C PHE A 96 5.51 -16.59 12.73
N ALA A 97 6.39 -15.86 12.04
CA ALA A 97 7.83 -15.89 12.33
C ALA A 97 8.11 -15.47 13.78
N HIS A 98 7.51 -14.37 14.24
CA HIS A 98 7.64 -13.91 15.63
C HIS A 98 7.15 -14.94 16.64
N ASN A 99 5.96 -15.50 16.42
CA ASN A 99 5.34 -16.44 17.36
C ASN A 99 6.06 -17.79 17.41
N TYR A 100 6.72 -18.18 16.30
CA TYR A 100 7.33 -19.50 16.15
C TYR A 100 8.83 -19.50 16.41
N TYR A 101 9.55 -18.42 16.06
CA TYR A 101 10.99 -18.30 16.18
C TYR A 101 11.46 -17.31 17.27
N GLY A 102 10.54 -16.59 17.94
CA GLY A 102 10.85 -15.72 19.09
C GLY A 102 11.07 -14.27 18.72
N GLN A 103 11.77 -13.53 19.60
CA GLN A 103 11.97 -12.09 19.45
C GLN A 103 12.52 -11.73 18.07
N GLY A 104 11.84 -10.82 17.38
CA GLY A 104 12.03 -10.51 15.97
C GLY A 104 10.91 -11.13 15.12
N GLY A 105 10.95 -10.94 13.82
CA GLY A 105 9.94 -11.45 12.87
C GLY A 105 8.90 -10.43 12.46
N TYR A 106 8.87 -9.25 13.06
CA TYR A 106 7.98 -8.17 12.65
C TYR A 106 8.58 -7.29 11.55
N SER A 107 9.90 -7.25 11.46
CA SER A 107 10.58 -6.54 10.37
C SER A 107 11.14 -7.53 9.34
N PRO A 108 11.38 -7.11 8.10
CA PRO A 108 12.06 -7.92 7.10
C PRO A 108 13.43 -8.42 7.58
N GLU A 109 14.15 -7.58 8.30
CA GLU A 109 15.46 -7.90 8.86
C GLU A 109 15.41 -9.10 9.81
N ASP A 110 14.40 -9.11 10.68
CA ASP A 110 14.18 -10.21 11.60
C ASP A 110 13.95 -11.54 10.85
N LEU A 111 13.19 -11.48 9.73
CA LEU A 111 12.94 -12.65 8.89
C LEU A 111 14.24 -13.16 8.23
N TYR A 112 15.06 -12.24 7.70
CA TYR A 112 16.37 -12.61 7.14
C TYR A 112 17.25 -13.25 8.22
N GLU A 113 17.28 -12.68 9.42
CA GLU A 113 18.06 -13.23 10.52
C GLU A 113 17.59 -14.64 10.92
N ILE A 114 16.27 -14.87 10.98
CA ILE A 114 15.69 -16.18 11.27
C ILE A 114 16.12 -17.22 10.23
N ILE A 115 16.10 -16.84 8.95
CA ILE A 115 16.38 -17.76 7.84
C ILE A 115 17.88 -17.97 7.68
N GLU A 116 18.69 -16.91 7.57
CA GLU A 116 20.11 -16.99 7.28
C GLU A 116 20.94 -17.57 8.44
N LYS A 117 20.61 -17.19 9.69
CA LYS A 117 21.24 -17.76 10.88
C LYS A 117 20.61 -19.08 11.31
N ASN A 118 19.65 -19.59 10.53
CA ASN A 118 18.92 -20.83 10.81
C ASN A 118 18.45 -20.94 12.27
N LYS A 119 17.83 -19.85 12.80
CA LYS A 119 17.38 -19.82 14.20
C LYS A 119 16.45 -21.00 14.49
N PRO A 120 16.61 -21.70 15.62
CA PRO A 120 15.74 -22.81 15.98
C PRO A 120 14.34 -22.31 16.34
N ALA A 121 13.34 -23.15 16.07
CA ALA A 121 11.96 -22.87 16.51
C ALA A 121 11.87 -22.90 18.05
N ILE A 122 11.15 -21.93 18.62
CA ILE A 122 10.86 -21.89 20.07
C ILE A 122 9.55 -22.60 20.43
N LYS A 123 8.76 -22.99 19.41
CA LYS A 123 7.51 -23.75 19.54
C LYS A 123 7.54 -24.96 18.64
N ASN A 124 7.08 -26.10 19.14
CA ASN A 124 6.92 -27.34 18.38
C ASN A 124 5.42 -27.55 18.03
N THR A 125 4.79 -26.53 17.46
CA THR A 125 3.41 -26.69 17.02
C THR A 125 3.41 -27.28 15.61
N GLU A 126 2.87 -28.48 15.47
CA GLU A 126 2.67 -29.14 14.18
C GLU A 126 1.30 -28.78 13.64
N TYR A 127 1.24 -28.47 12.35
CA TYR A 127 0.00 -28.26 11.62
C TYR A 127 -0.17 -29.33 10.56
N ASP A 128 -1.34 -29.96 10.51
CA ASP A 128 -1.64 -31.02 9.53
C ASP A 128 -1.87 -30.44 8.14
N LEU A 129 -2.41 -29.21 8.06
CA LEU A 129 -2.67 -28.48 6.83
C LEU A 129 -2.16 -27.04 6.95
N ILE A 130 -1.41 -26.60 5.96
CA ILE A 130 -1.02 -25.20 5.78
C ILE A 130 -1.77 -24.64 4.58
N ILE A 131 -2.53 -23.57 4.80
CA ILE A 131 -3.20 -22.80 3.76
C ILE A 131 -2.35 -21.56 3.48
N LEU A 132 -1.91 -21.40 2.25
CA LEU A 132 -1.21 -20.22 1.75
C LEU A 132 -2.23 -19.37 1.00
N ASP A 133 -2.76 -18.33 1.65
CA ASP A 133 -3.77 -17.43 1.08
C ASP A 133 -3.13 -16.21 0.42
N GLU A 134 -3.74 -15.74 -0.67
CA GLU A 134 -3.25 -14.61 -1.51
C GLU A 134 -1.82 -14.83 -2.05
N VAL A 135 -1.51 -16.05 -2.51
CA VAL A 135 -0.15 -16.47 -2.90
C VAL A 135 0.43 -15.67 -4.08
N GLN A 136 -0.41 -15.03 -4.89
CA GLN A 136 0.06 -14.11 -5.93
C GLN A 136 0.84 -12.90 -5.38
N ASP A 137 0.81 -12.68 -4.05
CA ASP A 137 1.57 -11.63 -3.37
C ASP A 137 2.78 -12.18 -2.59
N MET A 138 3.09 -13.46 -2.75
CA MET A 138 4.21 -14.11 -2.05
C MET A 138 5.55 -13.56 -2.52
N GLN A 139 6.43 -13.30 -1.56
CA GLN A 139 7.82 -12.89 -1.74
C GLN A 139 8.76 -14.07 -1.44
N SER A 140 9.99 -14.01 -1.95
CA SER A 140 11.01 -15.05 -1.73
C SER A 140 11.26 -15.34 -0.25
N ILE A 141 11.30 -14.30 0.58
CA ILE A 141 11.52 -14.42 2.02
C ILE A 141 10.44 -15.25 2.72
N PHE A 142 9.18 -15.09 2.33
CA PHE A 142 8.06 -15.86 2.89
C PHE A 142 8.07 -17.32 2.41
N PHE A 143 8.43 -17.53 1.15
CA PHE A 143 8.61 -18.88 0.62
C PHE A 143 9.71 -19.64 1.38
N LYS A 144 10.86 -19.00 1.64
CA LYS A 144 11.94 -19.56 2.46
C LYS A 144 11.51 -19.85 3.89
N LEU A 145 10.72 -18.97 4.50
CA LEU A 145 10.18 -19.16 5.85
C LEU A 145 9.29 -20.41 5.94
N ILE A 146 8.42 -20.65 4.94
CA ILE A 146 7.55 -21.83 4.90
C ILE A 146 8.40 -23.10 4.80
N HIS A 147 9.39 -23.13 3.91
CA HIS A 147 10.27 -24.29 3.76
C HIS A 147 11.12 -24.54 5.00
N LYS A 148 11.64 -23.47 5.64
CA LYS A 148 12.32 -23.60 6.92
C LYS A 148 11.41 -24.21 7.97
N TYR A 149 10.18 -23.73 8.10
CA TYR A 149 9.21 -24.25 9.06
C TYR A 149 8.92 -25.74 8.83
N ILE A 150 8.61 -26.15 7.57
CA ILE A 150 8.33 -27.56 7.23
C ILE A 150 9.54 -28.46 7.57
N ARG A 151 10.76 -27.97 7.37
CA ARG A 151 11.99 -28.69 7.74
C ARG A 151 12.15 -28.81 9.26
N ASP A 152 11.92 -27.70 9.99
CA ASP A 152 12.14 -27.64 11.44
C ASP A 152 11.17 -28.52 12.22
N ILE A 153 9.91 -28.68 11.77
CA ILE A 153 8.94 -29.57 12.41
C ILE A 153 9.17 -31.06 12.09
N ASN A 154 10.01 -31.37 11.11
CA ASN A 154 10.26 -32.74 10.63
C ASN A 154 8.96 -33.53 10.34
N PHE A 155 7.93 -32.85 9.90
CA PHE A 155 6.62 -33.37 9.56
C PHE A 155 6.19 -32.82 8.20
N ARG A 156 5.47 -33.57 7.40
CA ARG A 156 5.01 -33.18 6.08
C ARG A 156 3.53 -32.75 6.12
N PRO A 157 3.18 -31.50 6.34
CA PRO A 157 1.80 -31.04 6.28
C PRO A 157 1.26 -31.10 4.86
N GLN A 158 -0.07 -31.23 4.73
CA GLN A 158 -0.73 -30.94 3.47
C GLN A 158 -0.60 -29.45 3.14
N LEU A 159 -0.61 -29.12 1.85
CA LEU A 159 -0.59 -27.73 1.38
C LEU A 159 -1.86 -27.42 0.59
N PHE A 160 -2.45 -26.27 0.90
CA PHE A 160 -3.47 -25.64 0.06
C PHE A 160 -2.97 -24.27 -0.38
N VAL A 161 -2.68 -24.12 -1.67
CA VAL A 161 -2.18 -22.91 -2.29
C VAL A 161 -3.33 -22.22 -3.01
N ILE A 162 -3.70 -21.00 -2.59
CA ILE A 162 -4.84 -20.28 -3.16
C ILE A 162 -4.52 -18.83 -3.44
N GLY A 163 -4.96 -18.33 -4.61
CA GLY A 163 -4.73 -16.96 -5.03
C GLY A 163 -5.54 -16.58 -6.27
N ASP A 164 -5.24 -15.43 -6.86
CA ASP A 164 -5.78 -14.97 -8.15
C ASP A 164 -4.62 -14.42 -8.99
N LYS A 165 -4.26 -15.11 -10.06
CA LYS A 165 -3.13 -14.72 -10.94
C LYS A 165 -3.26 -13.33 -11.56
N PHE A 166 -4.48 -12.77 -11.65
CA PHE A 166 -4.73 -11.43 -12.15
C PHE A 166 -4.80 -10.36 -11.04
N GLN A 167 -4.53 -10.71 -9.79
CA GLN A 167 -4.48 -9.78 -8.67
C GLN A 167 -3.08 -9.63 -8.05
N GLY A 168 -2.02 -10.08 -8.74
CA GLY A 168 -0.62 -9.88 -8.34
C GLY A 168 -0.16 -8.46 -8.62
N ILE A 169 -0.40 -7.53 -7.70
CA ILE A 169 -0.10 -6.11 -7.91
C ILE A 169 1.06 -5.59 -7.05
N PHE A 170 1.75 -6.46 -6.34
CA PHE A 170 2.88 -6.12 -5.47
C PHE A 170 4.24 -6.60 -6.04
N GLU A 171 4.33 -6.80 -7.36
CA GLU A 171 5.58 -7.17 -8.04
C GLU A 171 6.72 -6.20 -7.68
N PHE A 172 6.42 -4.91 -7.56
CA PHE A 172 7.37 -3.88 -7.14
C PHE A 172 7.88 -4.04 -5.69
N LYS A 173 7.25 -4.89 -4.88
CA LYS A 173 7.72 -5.32 -3.54
C LYS A 173 8.38 -6.69 -3.57
N GLY A 174 8.68 -7.25 -4.72
CA GLY A 174 9.27 -8.59 -4.85
C GLY A 174 8.27 -9.75 -4.86
N ALA A 175 6.95 -9.45 -4.90
CA ALA A 175 5.95 -10.50 -5.07
C ALA A 175 5.99 -11.09 -6.49
N ASP A 176 5.70 -12.41 -6.60
CA ASP A 176 5.70 -13.09 -7.88
C ASP A 176 4.52 -14.06 -7.99
N ILE A 177 3.72 -13.89 -9.04
CA ILE A 177 2.55 -14.74 -9.30
C ILE A 177 2.92 -16.20 -9.55
N ARG A 178 4.18 -16.48 -9.88
CA ARG A 178 4.67 -17.83 -10.15
C ARG A 178 4.68 -18.71 -8.90
N TYR A 179 4.68 -18.14 -7.70
CA TYR A 179 4.43 -18.91 -6.46
C TYR A 179 3.06 -19.59 -6.46
N LEU A 180 2.07 -19.03 -7.16
CA LEU A 180 0.78 -19.68 -7.42
C LEU A 180 0.85 -20.58 -8.66
N THR A 181 1.31 -20.04 -9.81
CA THR A 181 1.18 -20.73 -11.10
C THR A 181 2.20 -21.84 -11.34
N LYS A 182 3.27 -21.91 -10.54
CA LYS A 182 4.34 -22.92 -10.58
C LYS A 182 4.50 -23.64 -9.23
N CYS A 183 3.44 -23.67 -8.42
CA CYS A 183 3.51 -24.24 -7.08
C CYS A 183 3.92 -25.74 -7.08
N ARG A 184 3.53 -26.51 -8.09
CA ARG A 184 3.90 -27.92 -8.25
C ARG A 184 5.41 -28.10 -8.35
N GLU A 185 6.04 -27.30 -9.21
CA GLU A 185 7.46 -27.35 -9.50
C GLU A 185 8.30 -26.88 -8.30
N ILE A 186 7.91 -25.75 -7.69
CA ILE A 186 8.70 -25.16 -6.60
C ILE A 186 8.54 -25.87 -5.26
N PHE A 187 7.38 -26.47 -4.96
CA PHE A 187 7.17 -27.29 -3.77
C PHE A 187 7.53 -28.77 -4.01
N GLN A 188 7.84 -29.18 -5.25
CA GLN A 188 8.15 -30.55 -5.65
C GLN A 188 7.10 -31.55 -5.17
N ARG A 189 5.81 -31.20 -5.31
CA ARG A 189 4.67 -31.99 -4.86
C ARG A 189 3.59 -32.09 -5.92
N PRO A 190 2.87 -33.20 -6.01
CA PRO A 190 1.66 -33.26 -6.84
C PRO A 190 0.55 -32.42 -6.18
N PHE A 191 -0.02 -31.49 -6.92
CA PHE A 191 -1.21 -30.75 -6.52
C PHE A 191 -2.37 -31.09 -7.45
N ILE A 192 -3.59 -31.20 -6.90
CA ILE A 192 -4.79 -31.17 -7.73
C ILE A 192 -5.19 -29.71 -8.00
N CYS A 193 -5.54 -29.42 -9.25
CA CYS A 193 -5.98 -28.11 -9.66
C CYS A 193 -7.51 -28.00 -9.51
N CYS A 194 -7.95 -27.10 -8.65
CA CYS A 194 -9.37 -26.87 -8.36
C CYS A 194 -9.70 -25.37 -8.47
N PRO A 195 -9.99 -24.84 -9.67
CA PRO A 195 -10.25 -23.42 -9.86
C PRO A 195 -11.56 -23.00 -9.19
N LEU A 196 -11.61 -21.74 -8.72
CA LEU A 196 -12.83 -21.08 -8.27
C LEU A 196 -13.24 -20.02 -9.29
N THR A 197 -14.20 -20.35 -10.16
CA THR A 197 -14.60 -19.51 -11.30
C THR A 197 -15.88 -18.74 -11.07
N LEU A 198 -16.70 -19.13 -10.09
CA LEU A 198 -17.98 -18.49 -9.76
C LEU A 198 -17.76 -17.25 -8.87
N SER A 199 -17.90 -16.07 -9.44
CA SER A 199 -17.83 -14.81 -8.69
C SER A 199 -19.16 -14.49 -7.99
N ARG A 200 -19.15 -14.39 -6.68
CA ARG A 200 -20.27 -13.87 -5.87
C ARG A 200 -20.25 -12.35 -5.72
N ARG A 201 -19.21 -11.70 -6.23
CA ARG A 201 -19.00 -10.26 -6.19
C ARG A 201 -19.59 -9.57 -7.40
N LEU A 202 -19.18 -9.98 -8.58
CA LEU A 202 -19.49 -9.30 -9.83
C LEU A 202 -20.90 -9.61 -10.32
N THR A 203 -21.56 -8.62 -10.91
CA THR A 203 -22.82 -8.81 -11.63
C THR A 203 -22.61 -9.41 -13.01
N ASN A 204 -23.66 -10.00 -13.63
CA ASN A 204 -23.60 -10.57 -14.97
C ASN A 204 -23.04 -9.58 -16.02
N PRO A 205 -23.46 -8.30 -16.08
CA PRO A 205 -22.86 -7.34 -16.99
C PRO A 205 -21.36 -7.09 -16.71
N MET A 206 -20.94 -7.03 -15.44
CA MET A 206 -19.53 -6.85 -15.10
C MET A 206 -18.72 -8.08 -15.47
N GLY A 207 -19.15 -9.29 -15.12
CA GLY A 207 -18.46 -10.53 -15.45
C GLY A 207 -18.26 -10.71 -16.95
N ARG A 208 -19.31 -10.46 -17.76
CA ARG A 208 -19.20 -10.46 -19.22
C ARG A 208 -18.21 -9.40 -19.73
N PHE A 209 -18.29 -8.21 -19.19
CA PHE A 209 -17.36 -7.13 -19.59
C PHE A 209 -15.90 -7.50 -19.24
N MET A 210 -15.65 -8.07 -18.06
CA MET A 210 -14.31 -8.54 -17.69
C MET A 210 -13.83 -9.64 -18.65
N ASN A 211 -14.66 -10.65 -18.93
CA ASN A 211 -14.28 -11.74 -19.83
C ASN A 211 -14.04 -11.28 -21.27
N ASP A 212 -15.00 -10.58 -21.86
CA ASP A 212 -15.03 -10.33 -23.30
C ASP A 212 -14.19 -9.11 -23.72
N ILE A 213 -13.98 -8.15 -22.80
CA ILE A 213 -13.37 -6.85 -23.11
C ILE A 213 -12.03 -6.65 -22.41
N ILE A 214 -11.93 -7.06 -21.16
CA ILE A 214 -10.72 -6.82 -20.34
C ILE A 214 -9.72 -7.97 -20.46
N LEU A 215 -10.17 -9.21 -20.22
CA LEU A 215 -9.30 -10.39 -20.24
C LEU A 215 -9.19 -11.03 -21.63
N ASN A 216 -10.21 -10.88 -22.48
CA ASN A 216 -10.38 -11.59 -23.74
C ASN A 216 -10.35 -13.13 -23.57
N GLU A 217 -10.80 -13.62 -22.43
CA GLU A 217 -10.94 -15.03 -22.08
C GLU A 217 -12.16 -15.27 -21.20
N LYS A 218 -12.78 -16.45 -21.29
CA LYS A 218 -13.91 -16.86 -20.47
C LYS A 218 -13.41 -17.48 -19.18
N ARG A 219 -13.26 -16.67 -18.14
CA ARG A 219 -12.74 -17.12 -16.84
C ARG A 219 -13.76 -16.96 -15.70
N ILE A 220 -14.56 -15.89 -15.73
CA ILE A 220 -15.43 -15.49 -14.65
C ILE A 220 -16.86 -15.93 -14.96
N ILE A 221 -17.46 -16.74 -14.09
CA ILE A 221 -18.87 -17.08 -14.09
C ILE A 221 -19.58 -16.18 -13.08
N THR A 222 -20.78 -15.71 -13.40
CA THR A 222 -21.56 -14.84 -12.52
C THR A 222 -23.01 -15.26 -12.55
N ASP A 223 -23.70 -15.14 -11.41
CA ASP A 223 -25.13 -15.46 -11.24
C ASP A 223 -25.97 -14.28 -10.72
N LYS A 224 -25.34 -13.11 -10.53
CA LYS A 224 -25.96 -11.92 -9.94
C LYS A 224 -26.33 -10.92 -11.05
N GLU A 225 -27.59 -10.54 -11.15
CA GLU A 225 -28.03 -9.49 -12.05
C GLU A 225 -27.58 -8.10 -11.60
N GLY A 226 -27.48 -7.15 -12.54
CA GLY A 226 -27.06 -5.80 -12.26
C GLY A 226 -27.14 -4.86 -13.47
N PRO A 227 -26.87 -3.57 -13.27
CA PRO A 227 -26.88 -2.60 -14.36
C PRO A 227 -25.67 -2.80 -15.28
N LYS A 228 -25.83 -2.31 -16.52
CA LYS A 228 -24.73 -2.28 -17.53
C LYS A 228 -23.52 -1.52 -17.00
N VAL A 229 -22.33 -1.99 -17.35
CA VAL A 229 -21.07 -1.23 -17.15
C VAL A 229 -21.17 0.10 -17.87
N ARG A 230 -20.84 1.19 -17.22
CA ARG A 230 -20.86 2.54 -17.80
C ARG A 230 -19.45 2.93 -18.25
N TYR A 231 -19.26 3.07 -19.56
CA TYR A 231 -18.02 3.54 -20.17
C TYR A 231 -18.20 5.01 -20.56
N LEU A 232 -17.52 5.91 -19.85
CA LEU A 232 -17.73 7.36 -19.92
C LEU A 232 -16.54 8.03 -20.62
N VAL A 233 -16.80 8.69 -21.77
CA VAL A 233 -15.79 9.39 -22.58
C VAL A 233 -16.02 10.89 -22.45
N PHE A 234 -15.14 11.56 -21.70
CA PHE A 234 -15.29 12.96 -21.37
C PHE A 234 -13.94 13.66 -21.26
N ASN A 235 -13.95 14.99 -21.35
CA ASN A 235 -12.83 15.78 -20.89
C ASN A 235 -12.81 15.79 -19.33
N PRO A 236 -11.96 14.99 -18.67
CA PRO A 236 -12.02 14.84 -17.22
C PRO A 236 -11.56 16.10 -16.46
N TYR A 237 -10.95 17.08 -17.15
CA TYR A 237 -10.57 18.39 -16.63
C TYR A 237 -11.65 19.47 -16.87
N GLY A 238 -12.73 19.13 -17.56
CA GLY A 238 -13.78 20.08 -17.93
C GLY A 238 -14.83 20.27 -16.81
N ASP A 239 -15.29 21.50 -16.62
CA ASP A 239 -16.32 21.82 -15.64
C ASP A 239 -17.64 21.07 -15.88
N THR A 240 -17.98 20.83 -17.16
CA THR A 240 -19.15 20.01 -17.55
C THR A 240 -19.06 18.60 -16.99
N PHE A 241 -17.90 17.96 -17.13
CA PHE A 241 -17.68 16.62 -16.59
C PHE A 241 -17.70 16.61 -15.06
N LEU A 242 -16.97 17.54 -14.42
CA LEU A 242 -16.92 17.65 -12.96
C LEU A 242 -18.32 17.85 -12.37
N SER A 243 -19.11 18.74 -12.94
CA SER A 243 -20.48 19.00 -12.51
C SER A 243 -21.40 17.79 -12.75
N SER A 244 -21.24 17.10 -13.88
CA SER A 244 -21.97 15.86 -14.19
C SER A 244 -21.66 14.74 -13.23
N MET A 245 -20.37 14.54 -12.89
CA MET A 245 -19.93 13.52 -11.94
C MET A 245 -20.40 13.84 -10.52
N CYS A 246 -20.29 15.10 -10.09
CA CYS A 246 -20.81 15.54 -8.79
C CYS A 246 -22.31 15.27 -8.68
N ASN A 247 -23.10 15.66 -9.69
CA ASN A 247 -24.54 15.37 -9.76
C ASN A 247 -24.83 13.86 -9.77
N THR A 248 -24.00 13.06 -10.43
CA THR A 248 -24.14 11.60 -10.45
C THR A 248 -23.93 11.03 -9.06
N ILE A 249 -22.86 11.43 -8.36
CA ILE A 249 -22.57 10.98 -7.00
C ILE A 249 -23.68 11.44 -6.03
N THR A 250 -24.13 12.70 -6.12
CA THR A 250 -25.25 13.21 -5.31
C THR A 250 -26.53 12.40 -5.52
N LYS A 251 -26.80 11.97 -6.77
CA LYS A 251 -27.95 11.07 -7.05
C LYS A 251 -27.75 9.68 -6.44
N LEU A 252 -26.54 9.13 -6.52
CA LEU A 252 -26.20 7.85 -5.91
C LEU A 252 -26.36 7.89 -4.38
N LEU A 253 -25.95 9.00 -3.75
CA LEU A 253 -26.07 9.21 -2.30
C LEU A 253 -27.53 9.26 -1.78
N LYS A 254 -28.54 9.35 -2.67
CA LYS A 254 -29.95 9.19 -2.29
C LYS A 254 -30.32 7.73 -2.00
N SER A 255 -29.57 6.76 -2.52
CA SER A 255 -29.85 5.34 -2.41
C SER A 255 -28.72 4.52 -1.78
N TYR A 256 -27.51 5.07 -1.71
CA TYR A 256 -26.30 4.45 -1.20
C TYR A 256 -25.69 5.31 -0.10
N LYS A 257 -25.02 4.66 0.85
CA LYS A 257 -24.20 5.36 1.83
C LYS A 257 -22.96 5.95 1.16
N PRO A 258 -22.34 7.02 1.69
CA PRO A 258 -21.10 7.56 1.15
C PRO A 258 -20.00 6.50 1.05
N ASP A 259 -19.82 5.68 2.07
CA ASP A 259 -18.84 4.60 2.14
C ASP A 259 -19.18 3.37 1.24
N ASP A 260 -20.31 3.36 0.56
CA ASP A 260 -20.61 2.41 -0.52
C ASP A 260 -19.93 2.79 -1.86
N ILE A 261 -19.23 3.94 -1.96
CA ILE A 261 -18.71 4.48 -3.20
C ILE A 261 -17.19 4.53 -3.17
N PHE A 262 -16.55 3.81 -4.11
CA PHE A 262 -15.13 3.96 -4.45
C PHE A 262 -14.95 4.89 -5.65
N ILE A 263 -13.93 5.76 -5.57
CA ILE A 263 -13.38 6.53 -6.68
C ILE A 263 -11.89 6.22 -6.76
N LEU A 264 -11.49 5.49 -7.80
CA LEU A 264 -10.17 4.90 -7.93
C LEU A 264 -9.38 5.53 -9.07
N ALA A 265 -8.09 5.79 -8.85
CA ALA A 265 -7.14 6.21 -9.87
C ALA A 265 -5.79 5.52 -9.72
N PRO A 266 -4.92 5.52 -10.73
CA PRO A 266 -3.57 4.95 -10.61
C PRO A 266 -2.74 5.63 -9.51
N SER A 267 -2.94 6.93 -9.32
CA SER A 267 -2.30 7.72 -8.26
C SER A 267 -3.18 8.92 -7.87
N LEU A 268 -2.98 9.40 -6.64
CA LEU A 268 -3.68 10.56 -6.07
C LEU A 268 -2.71 11.77 -6.04
N LYS A 269 -2.46 12.37 -7.20
CA LYS A 269 -1.55 13.53 -7.33
C LYS A 269 -2.32 14.85 -7.42
N PRO A 270 -1.73 15.98 -6.97
CA PRO A 270 -2.29 17.32 -7.17
C PRO A 270 -2.56 17.61 -8.65
N GLY A 271 -3.58 18.46 -8.93
CA GLY A 271 -3.90 18.91 -10.28
C GLY A 271 -4.46 17.83 -11.23
N THR A 272 -4.77 16.66 -10.73
CA THR A 272 -5.40 15.58 -11.52
C THR A 272 -6.94 15.68 -11.49
N PRO A 273 -7.65 15.07 -12.45
CA PRO A 273 -9.12 15.10 -12.48
C PRO A 273 -9.77 14.55 -11.21
N ILE A 274 -9.15 13.54 -10.59
CA ILE A 274 -9.65 12.94 -9.35
C ILE A 274 -9.56 13.93 -8.18
N THR A 275 -8.47 14.71 -8.10
CA THR A 275 -8.30 15.77 -7.11
C THR A 275 -9.34 16.89 -7.30
N MET A 276 -9.58 17.28 -8.56
CA MET A 276 -10.60 18.29 -8.89
C MET A 276 -12.00 17.85 -8.46
N LEU A 277 -12.34 16.56 -8.70
CA LEU A 277 -13.62 16.01 -8.25
C LEU A 277 -13.71 15.97 -6.71
N ALA A 278 -12.65 15.58 -6.02
CA ALA A 278 -12.60 15.56 -4.55
C ALA A 278 -12.87 16.96 -3.98
N ASN A 279 -12.18 17.99 -4.49
CA ASN A 279 -12.36 19.37 -4.07
C ASN A 279 -13.79 19.88 -4.38
N LYS A 280 -14.35 19.52 -5.53
CA LYS A 280 -15.73 19.87 -5.89
C LYS A 280 -16.75 19.25 -4.92
N LEU A 281 -16.62 17.95 -4.63
CA LEU A 281 -17.53 17.27 -3.70
C LEU A 281 -17.45 17.85 -2.29
N THR A 282 -16.24 18.12 -1.79
CA THR A 282 -16.07 18.70 -0.45
C THR A 282 -16.59 20.12 -0.37
N SER A 283 -16.47 20.92 -1.44
CA SER A 283 -17.07 22.26 -1.50
C SER A 283 -18.62 22.24 -1.49
N GLU A 284 -19.23 21.12 -1.88
CA GLU A 284 -20.68 20.87 -1.81
C GLU A 284 -21.10 20.18 -0.50
N GLY A 285 -20.18 20.02 0.46
CA GLY A 285 -20.46 19.46 1.79
C GLY A 285 -20.46 17.92 1.83
N ILE A 286 -20.09 17.24 0.74
CA ILE A 286 -19.98 15.78 0.71
C ILE A 286 -18.66 15.38 1.37
N LYS A 287 -18.76 14.61 2.44
CA LYS A 287 -17.58 14.10 3.17
C LYS A 287 -16.85 13.03 2.36
N ILE A 288 -15.52 13.14 2.28
CA ILE A 288 -14.68 12.21 1.56
C ILE A 288 -13.58 11.64 2.46
N PHE A 289 -13.12 10.44 2.13
CA PHE A 289 -11.84 9.91 2.58
C PHE A 289 -10.84 10.02 1.43
N TRP A 290 -9.68 10.59 1.73
CA TRP A 290 -8.58 10.68 0.78
C TRP A 290 -7.44 9.76 1.20
N GLY A 291 -7.29 8.66 0.49
CA GLY A 291 -6.20 7.72 0.73
C GLY A 291 -4.87 8.33 0.30
N SER A 292 -4.07 8.84 1.24
CA SER A 292 -2.75 9.39 0.95
C SER A 292 -1.89 8.41 0.13
N ASN A 293 -0.89 8.93 -0.59
CA ASN A 293 0.05 8.10 -1.35
C ASN A 293 1.03 7.29 -0.46
N ASP A 294 0.98 7.48 0.87
CA ASP A 294 1.77 6.67 1.80
C ASP A 294 1.29 5.23 1.76
N SER A 295 2.16 4.36 1.28
CA SER A 295 1.89 2.94 1.04
C SER A 295 1.55 2.17 2.31
N ASP A 296 2.03 2.63 3.44
CA ASP A 296 2.00 1.87 4.69
C ASP A 296 0.73 2.13 5.53
N LYS A 297 -0.06 3.15 5.18
CA LYS A 297 -1.35 3.38 5.84
C LYS A 297 -2.45 2.62 5.08
N GLU A 298 -2.84 1.47 5.61
CA GLU A 298 -3.96 0.68 5.10
C GLU A 298 -5.30 1.43 5.20
N LEU A 299 -6.27 1.05 4.34
CA LEU A 299 -7.63 1.58 4.38
C LEU A 299 -8.39 1.02 5.59
N LYS A 300 -8.32 1.71 6.73
CA LYS A 300 -9.10 1.34 7.90
C LYS A 300 -10.57 1.66 7.69
N GLU A 301 -11.45 0.68 7.94
CA GLU A 301 -12.90 0.85 7.78
C GLU A 301 -13.47 1.99 8.64
N GLU A 302 -12.91 2.21 9.84
CA GLU A 302 -13.29 3.31 10.73
C GLU A 302 -13.07 4.68 10.10
N HIS A 303 -11.99 4.87 9.31
CA HIS A 303 -11.68 6.13 8.63
C HIS A 303 -12.54 6.36 7.39
N THR A 304 -12.99 5.31 6.73
CA THR A 304 -13.77 5.40 5.49
C THR A 304 -15.27 5.50 5.74
N ARG A 305 -15.75 5.09 6.93
CA ARG A 305 -17.17 5.07 7.27
C ARG A 305 -17.82 6.45 7.10
N GLY A 306 -18.95 6.48 6.39
CA GLY A 306 -19.73 7.71 6.14
C GLY A 306 -19.09 8.67 5.14
N LYS A 307 -18.06 8.27 4.41
CA LYS A 307 -17.33 9.10 3.45
C LYS A 307 -17.24 8.44 2.08
N VAL A 308 -17.29 9.24 1.01
CA VAL A 308 -16.96 8.76 -0.34
C VAL A 308 -15.46 8.50 -0.40
N VAL A 309 -15.05 7.30 -0.83
CA VAL A 309 -13.67 6.83 -0.67
C VAL A 309 -12.87 7.04 -1.94
N PHE A 310 -11.90 7.95 -1.88
CA PHE A 310 -10.89 8.18 -2.91
C PHE A 310 -9.61 7.42 -2.57
N THR A 311 -9.15 6.57 -3.47
CA THR A 311 -7.90 5.81 -3.23
C THR A 311 -7.24 5.34 -4.51
N SER A 312 -6.00 4.84 -4.40
CA SER A 312 -5.28 4.27 -5.54
C SER A 312 -5.74 2.84 -5.87
N PHE A 313 -5.43 2.36 -7.08
CA PHE A 313 -5.69 0.98 -7.49
C PHE A 313 -5.07 -0.02 -6.51
N HIS A 314 -3.83 0.20 -6.10
CA HIS A 314 -3.12 -0.68 -5.17
C HIS A 314 -3.79 -0.75 -3.79
N LYS A 315 -4.15 0.40 -3.22
CA LYS A 315 -4.80 0.45 -1.90
C LYS A 315 -6.23 -0.08 -1.88
N SER A 316 -6.89 -0.18 -3.05
CA SER A 316 -8.22 -0.77 -3.15
C SER A 316 -8.20 -2.30 -3.06
N LYS A 317 -7.03 -2.95 -3.15
CA LYS A 317 -6.91 -4.40 -3.03
C LYS A 317 -7.40 -4.91 -1.68
N GLY A 318 -8.09 -6.04 -1.67
CA GLY A 318 -8.71 -6.60 -0.47
C GLY A 318 -10.02 -5.93 -0.05
N ARG A 319 -10.36 -4.76 -0.60
CA ARG A 319 -11.58 -4.01 -0.28
C ARG A 319 -12.58 -4.03 -1.44
N GLU A 320 -13.85 -3.79 -1.12
CA GLU A 320 -14.93 -3.74 -2.12
C GLU A 320 -16.00 -2.74 -1.69
N ARG A 321 -16.70 -2.14 -2.65
CA ARG A 321 -17.81 -1.22 -2.43
C ARG A 321 -18.91 -1.46 -3.47
N LYS A 322 -20.15 -1.04 -3.19
CA LYS A 322 -21.26 -1.23 -4.12
C LYS A 322 -21.06 -0.50 -5.44
N ILE A 323 -20.56 0.73 -5.38
CA ILE A 323 -20.32 1.58 -6.53
C ILE A 323 -18.80 1.74 -6.73
N ASN A 324 -18.35 1.53 -7.94
CA ASN A 324 -16.95 1.65 -8.30
C ASN A 324 -16.79 2.58 -9.51
N ILE A 325 -16.06 3.67 -9.33
CA ILE A 325 -15.76 4.68 -10.35
C ILE A 325 -14.25 4.68 -10.57
N VAL A 326 -13.80 4.26 -11.76
CA VAL A 326 -12.39 4.04 -12.08
C VAL A 326 -11.92 5.05 -13.11
N TYR A 327 -10.96 5.88 -12.75
CA TYR A 327 -10.31 6.87 -13.60
C TYR A 327 -9.16 6.25 -14.41
N SER A 328 -8.72 6.99 -15.44
CA SER A 328 -7.61 6.57 -16.33
C SER A 328 -7.85 5.21 -16.99
N CYS A 329 -9.10 4.93 -17.40
CA CYS A 329 -9.44 3.77 -18.21
C CYS A 329 -9.14 4.01 -19.71
N ASP A 330 -8.00 4.62 -19.99
CA ASP A 330 -7.51 5.03 -21.30
C ASP A 330 -5.97 4.94 -21.34
N GLU A 331 -5.39 5.29 -22.48
CA GLU A 331 -3.95 5.18 -22.72
C GLU A 331 -3.09 6.03 -21.77
N SER A 332 -3.68 7.03 -21.08
CA SER A 332 -2.96 7.85 -20.08
C SER A 332 -2.36 7.00 -18.96
N TYR A 333 -2.95 5.85 -18.67
CA TYR A 333 -2.42 4.90 -17.67
C TYR A 333 -0.96 4.53 -17.96
N TYR A 334 -0.58 4.37 -19.23
CA TYR A 334 0.77 4.00 -19.64
C TYR A 334 1.74 5.19 -19.71
N HIS A 335 1.25 6.43 -19.68
CA HIS A 335 2.11 7.61 -19.76
C HIS A 335 2.79 7.98 -18.42
N PHE A 336 2.19 7.59 -17.30
CA PHE A 336 2.62 8.02 -15.97
C PHE A 336 3.15 6.86 -15.13
N GLY A 337 4.40 6.41 -15.39
CA GLY A 337 5.09 5.42 -14.57
C GLY A 337 4.85 3.95 -14.94
N ASN A 338 4.01 3.67 -15.95
CA ASN A 338 3.64 2.32 -16.38
C ASN A 338 4.03 2.03 -17.83
N LYS A 339 5.04 2.71 -18.35
CA LYS A 339 5.43 2.68 -19.79
C LYS A 339 5.87 1.31 -20.27
N ASP A 340 6.46 0.53 -19.38
CA ASP A 340 7.06 -0.77 -19.67
C ASP A 340 6.07 -1.94 -19.53
N LEU A 341 4.86 -1.69 -19.05
CA LEU A 341 3.84 -2.72 -18.96
C LEU A 341 3.35 -3.16 -20.34
N SER A 342 3.04 -4.44 -20.46
CA SER A 342 2.48 -5.00 -21.70
C SER A 342 1.20 -4.26 -22.09
N LYS A 343 1.11 -3.90 -23.38
CA LYS A 343 -0.07 -3.30 -23.99
C LYS A 343 -1.03 -4.33 -24.59
N GLU A 344 -0.65 -5.61 -24.59
CA GLU A 344 -1.43 -6.70 -25.18
C GLU A 344 -2.40 -7.34 -24.18
N LYS A 345 -2.08 -7.28 -22.89
CA LYS A 345 -2.87 -7.84 -21.80
C LYS A 345 -3.24 -6.74 -20.81
N CYS A 346 -4.33 -6.94 -20.09
CA CYS A 346 -4.74 -6.04 -19.02
C CYS A 346 -3.72 -6.09 -17.87
N PRO A 347 -3.10 -4.97 -17.49
CA PRO A 347 -2.29 -4.91 -16.29
C PRO A 347 -3.11 -5.23 -15.02
N GLU A 348 -2.53 -5.99 -14.12
CA GLU A 348 -3.17 -6.45 -12.89
C GLU A 348 -3.75 -5.30 -12.04
N PRO A 349 -3.08 -4.13 -11.88
CA PRO A 349 -3.67 -3.02 -11.12
C PRO A 349 -4.98 -2.49 -11.72
N ILE A 350 -5.11 -2.46 -13.06
CA ILE A 350 -6.36 -2.10 -13.73
C ILE A 350 -7.44 -3.16 -13.45
N PHE A 351 -7.10 -4.45 -13.60
CA PHE A 351 -8.03 -5.53 -13.32
C PHE A 351 -8.51 -5.50 -11.86
N VAL A 352 -7.58 -5.31 -10.93
CA VAL A 352 -7.92 -5.13 -9.51
C VAL A 352 -8.90 -3.98 -9.33
N ALA A 353 -8.59 -2.80 -9.88
CA ALA A 353 -9.45 -1.63 -9.75
C ALA A 353 -10.85 -1.88 -10.32
N LEU A 354 -10.97 -2.46 -11.52
CA LEU A 354 -12.26 -2.70 -12.18
C LEU A 354 -13.13 -3.73 -11.43
N THR A 355 -12.52 -4.63 -10.67
CA THR A 355 -13.21 -5.71 -9.96
C THR A 355 -13.56 -5.40 -8.48
N ARG A 356 -13.48 -4.13 -8.07
CA ARG A 356 -13.82 -3.71 -6.68
C ARG A 356 -15.31 -3.43 -6.48
N GLY A 357 -16.10 -3.32 -7.55
CA GLY A 357 -17.53 -3.02 -7.49
C GLY A 357 -18.39 -4.26 -7.24
N LEU A 358 -19.43 -4.10 -6.39
CA LEU A 358 -20.43 -5.13 -6.09
C LEU A 358 -21.70 -5.00 -6.94
N GLU A 359 -22.05 -3.78 -7.36
CA GLU A 359 -23.30 -3.48 -8.04
C GLU A 359 -23.13 -2.67 -9.31
N GLN A 360 -22.31 -1.61 -9.28
CA GLN A 360 -22.13 -0.72 -10.43
C GLN A 360 -20.66 -0.43 -10.70
N LEU A 361 -20.30 -0.41 -11.99
CA LEU A 361 -18.97 -0.04 -12.48
C LEU A 361 -19.09 1.12 -13.47
N PHE A 362 -18.29 2.17 -13.23
CA PHE A 362 -18.09 3.31 -14.11
C PHE A 362 -16.61 3.36 -14.50
N MET A 363 -16.34 3.38 -15.79
CA MET A 363 -14.98 3.53 -16.34
C MET A 363 -14.86 4.89 -16.99
N ILE A 364 -13.91 5.70 -16.51
CA ILE A 364 -13.67 7.05 -17.01
C ILE A 364 -12.52 7.02 -18.00
N HIS A 365 -12.84 7.34 -19.27
CA HIS A 365 -11.90 7.53 -20.37
C HIS A 365 -11.72 9.03 -20.60
N GLY A 366 -10.51 9.55 -20.38
CA GLY A 366 -10.17 10.94 -20.58
C GLY A 366 -10.01 11.27 -22.06
N HIS A 367 -10.77 12.23 -22.57
CA HIS A 367 -10.66 12.72 -23.92
C HIS A 367 -10.93 14.23 -23.97
N ASN A 368 -9.97 15.01 -24.45
CA ASN A 368 -10.15 16.45 -24.60
C ASN A 368 -10.27 16.83 -26.08
N ALA A 369 -11.49 17.10 -26.54
CA ALA A 369 -11.77 17.45 -27.92
C ALA A 369 -11.11 18.78 -28.37
N LYS A 370 -10.86 19.71 -27.44
CA LYS A 370 -10.29 21.04 -27.74
C LYS A 370 -8.76 21.08 -27.75
N ASN A 371 -8.12 20.08 -27.18
CA ASN A 371 -6.67 20.01 -27.05
C ASN A 371 -6.16 18.65 -27.56
N ASP A 372 -5.64 18.63 -28.78
CA ASP A 372 -5.14 17.41 -29.42
C ASP A 372 -4.07 16.67 -28.61
N SER A 373 -3.26 17.40 -27.83
CA SER A 373 -2.24 16.80 -26.96
C SER A 373 -2.80 15.99 -25.78
N LYS A 374 -4.12 16.11 -25.49
CA LYS A 374 -4.80 15.41 -24.40
C LYS A 374 -5.89 14.44 -24.89
N LYS A 375 -5.85 14.04 -26.15
CA LYS A 375 -6.71 12.99 -26.69
C LYS A 375 -6.07 11.64 -26.44
N TYR A 376 -6.51 10.94 -25.40
CA TYR A 376 -6.05 9.59 -25.13
C TYR A 376 -6.92 8.57 -25.85
N ARG A 377 -6.28 7.50 -26.34
CA ARG A 377 -6.96 6.36 -26.91
C ARG A 377 -7.52 5.47 -25.79
N LYS A 378 -8.44 4.59 -26.15
CA LYS A 378 -8.84 3.49 -25.26
C LYS A 378 -7.62 2.66 -24.85
N LEU A 379 -7.75 1.94 -23.75
CA LEU A 379 -6.71 0.98 -23.30
C LEU A 379 -6.35 0.02 -24.45
N PRO A 380 -5.06 -0.17 -24.75
CA PRO A 380 -4.61 -0.91 -25.95
C PRO A 380 -5.11 -2.35 -26.00
N PHE A 381 -5.18 -3.04 -24.87
CA PHE A 381 -5.66 -4.43 -24.79
C PHE A 381 -7.18 -4.57 -25.01
N ILE A 382 -7.95 -3.49 -24.99
CA ILE A 382 -9.36 -3.51 -25.39
C ILE A 382 -9.43 -3.59 -26.93
N ARG A 383 -9.73 -4.78 -27.46
CA ARG A 383 -9.73 -5.05 -28.89
C ARG A 383 -10.87 -4.37 -29.62
N LYS A 384 -12.05 -4.27 -28.98
CA LYS A 384 -13.23 -3.62 -29.58
C LYS A 384 -13.08 -2.10 -29.63
N SER A 385 -13.56 -1.46 -30.70
CA SER A 385 -13.71 -0.01 -30.75
C SER A 385 -14.75 0.50 -29.76
N ILE A 386 -14.68 1.79 -29.40
CA ILE A 386 -15.67 2.38 -28.49
C ILE A 386 -17.08 2.32 -29.07
N ARG A 387 -17.22 2.38 -30.40
CA ARG A 387 -18.50 2.22 -31.09
C ARG A 387 -19.05 0.80 -30.88
N GLU A 388 -18.22 -0.23 -31.06
CA GLU A 388 -18.63 -1.62 -30.82
C GLU A 388 -19.00 -1.85 -29.34
N LEU A 389 -18.31 -1.19 -28.38
CA LEU A 389 -18.68 -1.25 -26.96
C LEU A 389 -20.09 -0.74 -26.70
N LYS A 390 -20.56 0.28 -27.45
CA LYS A 390 -21.92 0.83 -27.34
C LYS A 390 -22.99 -0.20 -27.67
N ASP A 391 -22.71 -1.11 -28.61
CA ASP A 391 -23.65 -2.09 -29.12
C ASP A 391 -23.74 -3.34 -28.21
N LEU A 392 -22.87 -3.45 -27.19
CA LEU A 392 -22.88 -4.57 -26.27
C LEU A 392 -24.07 -4.51 -25.29
N PRO A 393 -24.78 -5.62 -25.06
CA PRO A 393 -25.96 -5.65 -24.18
C PRO A 393 -25.61 -5.36 -22.73
N TYR A 394 -24.36 -5.54 -22.31
CA TYR A 394 -23.87 -5.38 -20.95
C TYR A 394 -23.03 -4.10 -20.74
N CYS A 395 -22.86 -3.27 -21.78
CA CYS A 395 -22.15 -2.00 -21.70
C CYS A 395 -23.05 -0.83 -22.11
N LYS A 396 -22.83 0.35 -21.51
CA LYS A 396 -23.47 1.61 -21.87
C LYS A 396 -22.38 2.67 -22.04
N VAL A 397 -22.11 3.04 -23.28
CA VAL A 397 -21.18 4.14 -23.60
C VAL A 397 -21.93 5.47 -23.52
N VAL A 398 -21.34 6.44 -22.82
CA VAL A 398 -21.79 7.84 -22.74
C VAL A 398 -20.61 8.72 -23.09
N LYS A 399 -20.78 9.64 -24.00
CA LYS A 399 -19.73 10.59 -24.39
C LYS A 399 -20.21 12.02 -24.21
N GLU A 400 -19.27 12.96 -24.10
CA GLU A 400 -19.55 14.38 -24.14
C GLU A 400 -20.04 14.81 -25.53
N ASN A 401 -20.90 15.83 -25.59
CA ASN A 401 -21.59 16.18 -26.84
C ASN A 401 -20.66 16.69 -27.95
N ASP A 402 -19.57 17.35 -27.57
CA ASP A 402 -18.55 17.92 -28.47
C ASP A 402 -17.48 16.91 -28.91
N ILE A 403 -17.54 15.66 -28.43
CA ILE A 403 -16.67 14.57 -28.89
C ILE A 403 -17.36 13.85 -30.04
N GLU A 404 -16.77 13.85 -31.22
CA GLU A 404 -17.29 13.11 -32.36
C GLU A 404 -16.90 11.61 -32.30
N TRP A 405 -17.76 10.75 -32.87
CA TRP A 405 -17.47 9.30 -32.93
C TRP A 405 -16.21 8.99 -33.73
N SER A 406 -15.94 9.78 -34.80
CA SER A 406 -14.73 9.68 -35.63
C SER A 406 -13.46 9.91 -34.80
N ASP A 407 -13.48 10.83 -33.85
CA ASP A 407 -12.34 11.11 -32.97
C ASP A 407 -11.96 9.93 -32.06
N LEU A 408 -12.93 9.06 -31.79
CA LEU A 408 -12.75 7.87 -30.95
C LEU A 408 -12.27 6.63 -31.73
N GLU A 409 -12.41 6.65 -33.08
CA GLU A 409 -12.00 5.55 -33.96
C GLU A 409 -10.55 5.71 -34.45
N TYR A 410 -10.16 6.93 -34.79
CA TYR A 410 -8.87 7.28 -35.35
C TYR A 410 -8.09 8.20 -34.43
N GLY A 411 -7.48 7.63 -33.41
CA GLY A 411 -6.49 8.40 -32.65
C GLY A 411 -5.29 8.69 -33.57
N ASN A 412 -4.98 9.96 -33.85
CA ASN A 412 -3.76 10.33 -34.55
C ASN A 412 -2.53 9.79 -33.84
N ASN A 413 -1.55 9.29 -34.59
CA ASN A 413 -0.23 8.85 -34.11
C ASN A 413 0.61 10.08 -33.65
N THR A 414 0.14 10.88 -32.74
CA THR A 414 1.02 11.77 -32.03
C THR A 414 1.74 10.91 -31.00
N GLU A 415 2.94 10.46 -31.36
CA GLU A 415 3.94 10.14 -30.33
C GLU A 415 4.00 11.38 -29.46
N ILE A 416 3.42 11.28 -28.27
CA ILE A 416 3.67 12.27 -27.23
C ILE A 416 5.13 12.07 -26.90
N VAL A 417 5.98 12.91 -27.49
CA VAL A 417 7.39 13.06 -27.06
C VAL A 417 7.31 13.57 -25.63
N ASN A 418 7.18 12.65 -24.71
CA ASN A 418 7.38 12.95 -23.31
C ASN A 418 8.88 13.14 -23.13
N ASN A 419 9.33 14.37 -23.16
CA ASN A 419 10.46 14.80 -22.37
C ASN A 419 10.07 14.66 -20.89
N SER A 420 9.85 13.43 -20.43
CA SER A 420 9.76 13.19 -19.00
C SER A 420 11.19 13.33 -18.47
N GLU A 421 11.54 14.54 -18.09
CA GLU A 421 12.67 14.76 -17.20
C GLU A 421 12.44 13.87 -15.98
N ASN A 422 13.44 13.07 -15.60
CA ASN A 422 13.41 12.22 -14.41
C ASN A 422 13.48 13.12 -13.17
N LYS A 423 12.36 13.76 -12.83
CA LYS A 423 12.20 14.64 -11.68
C LYS A 423 11.45 13.94 -10.59
N PHE A 424 12.07 13.82 -9.44
CA PHE A 424 11.50 13.10 -8.31
C PHE A 424 11.69 13.85 -7.00
N PRO A 425 10.67 13.90 -6.12
CA PRO A 425 10.90 14.23 -4.73
C PRO A 425 11.70 13.10 -4.04
N VAL A 426 12.56 13.47 -3.10
CA VAL A 426 13.36 12.53 -2.29
C VAL A 426 12.48 11.40 -1.70
N THR A 427 11.31 11.75 -1.21
CA THR A 427 10.36 10.79 -0.63
C THR A 427 9.88 9.70 -1.60
N ASP A 428 9.99 9.90 -2.91
CA ASP A 428 9.60 8.89 -3.89
C ASP A 428 10.65 7.76 -4.04
N PHE A 429 11.89 7.97 -3.59
CA PHE A 429 12.96 6.97 -3.61
C PHE A 429 12.93 6.03 -2.41
N ILE A 430 12.41 6.49 -1.29
CA ILE A 430 12.31 5.71 -0.05
C ILE A 430 11.00 4.92 0.06
N LYS A 431 10.07 5.14 -0.89
CA LYS A 431 8.81 4.40 -0.96
C LYS A 431 9.02 3.11 -1.76
N TYR A 432 8.42 2.02 -1.30
CA TYR A 432 8.36 0.76 -2.05
C TYR A 432 9.73 0.14 -2.36
N LEU A 433 10.52 -0.09 -1.33
CA LEU A 433 11.74 -0.88 -1.47
C LEU A 433 11.37 -2.34 -1.78
N THR A 434 12.10 -2.95 -2.72
CA THR A 434 11.99 -4.40 -2.92
C THR A 434 12.75 -5.13 -1.83
N ASP A 435 12.40 -6.39 -1.53
CA ASP A 435 13.09 -7.21 -0.53
C ASP A 435 14.61 -7.21 -0.72
N ARG A 436 15.06 -7.28 -1.98
CA ARG A 436 16.48 -7.24 -2.32
C ARG A 436 17.13 -5.95 -1.83
N HIS A 437 16.56 -4.79 -2.22
CA HIS A 437 17.15 -3.48 -1.88
C HIS A 437 16.99 -3.16 -0.40
N GLU A 438 15.90 -3.60 0.23
CA GLU A 438 15.72 -3.47 1.68
C GLU A 438 16.81 -4.25 2.43
N LYS A 439 17.12 -5.47 2.00
CA LYS A 439 18.21 -6.28 2.54
C LYS A 439 19.57 -5.62 2.33
N GLU A 440 19.82 -5.04 1.16
CA GLU A 440 21.06 -4.31 0.85
C GLU A 440 21.21 -3.06 1.72
N LEU A 441 20.10 -2.35 2.00
CA LEU A 441 20.11 -1.10 2.78
C LEU A 441 20.18 -1.31 4.30
N TYR A 442 19.74 -2.45 4.80
CA TYR A 442 19.64 -2.70 6.24
C TYR A 442 20.95 -2.48 7.00
N PRO A 443 22.12 -3.02 6.58
CA PRO A 443 23.38 -2.81 7.30
C PRO A 443 23.74 -1.33 7.45
N TYR A 444 23.38 -0.50 6.47
CA TYR A 444 23.69 0.94 6.48
C TYR A 444 22.91 1.72 7.53
N SER A 445 21.75 1.20 7.99
CA SER A 445 20.95 1.86 9.01
C SER A 445 21.63 1.96 10.37
N SER A 446 22.55 1.04 10.67
CA SER A 446 23.41 1.08 11.86
C SER A 446 24.79 1.61 11.57
N LEU A 447 25.30 1.43 10.33
CA LEU A 447 26.62 1.89 9.92
C LEU A 447 26.72 3.42 9.81
N LEU A 448 25.67 4.04 9.27
CA LEU A 448 25.63 5.48 9.01
C LEU A 448 25.05 6.31 10.15
N TYR A 449 24.48 5.69 11.20
CA TYR A 449 23.75 6.40 12.23
C TYR A 449 24.25 6.14 13.62
N ASP A 450 24.64 7.22 14.32
CA ASP A 450 24.91 7.21 15.75
C ASP A 450 23.70 7.72 16.54
N ARG A 451 23.38 7.02 17.61
CA ARG A 451 22.33 7.45 18.53
C ARG A 451 22.91 8.47 19.52
N VAL A 452 22.65 9.75 19.27
CA VAL A 452 23.11 10.87 20.13
C VAL A 452 22.28 10.96 21.43
N LYS A 453 20.97 10.74 21.34
CA LYS A 453 20.07 10.76 22.47
C LYS A 453 19.05 9.63 22.38
N SER A 454 18.97 8.79 23.41
CA SER A 454 18.00 7.70 23.48
C SER A 454 16.58 8.22 23.71
N PRO A 455 15.54 7.50 23.24
CA PRO A 455 14.17 7.91 23.50
C PRO A 455 13.85 7.92 25.00
N ASN A 456 13.09 8.91 25.42
CA ASN A 456 12.48 8.95 26.75
C ASN A 456 11.12 8.22 26.77
N ASN A 457 10.36 8.33 27.86
CA ASN A 457 9.04 7.69 28.01
C ASN A 457 7.99 8.12 26.97
N GLY A 458 8.34 9.03 26.09
CA GLY A 458 7.53 9.46 24.94
C GLY A 458 6.24 10.18 25.28
N ILE A 459 5.80 10.99 24.32
CA ILE A 459 4.51 11.68 24.36
C ILE A 459 3.59 10.94 23.39
N THR A 460 2.44 10.47 23.87
CA THR A 460 1.41 9.91 23.00
C THR A 460 0.35 10.97 22.73
N ILE A 461 0.19 11.36 21.46
CA ILE A 461 -0.86 12.25 21.00
C ILE A 461 -1.81 11.44 20.13
N GLU A 462 -3.11 11.53 20.43
CA GLU A 462 -4.12 10.87 19.62
C GLU A 462 -4.22 11.58 18.27
N THR A 463 -4.09 10.81 17.20
CA THR A 463 -4.12 11.35 15.83
C THR A 463 -5.41 11.05 15.09
N ASP A 464 -6.22 10.13 15.60
CA ASP A 464 -7.55 9.80 15.07
C ASP A 464 -8.60 10.53 15.93
N ILE A 465 -9.23 11.55 15.37
CA ILE A 465 -10.23 12.38 16.06
C ILE A 465 -11.63 12.13 15.52
N SER A 466 -12.65 12.30 16.37
CA SER A 466 -14.05 12.24 15.93
C SER A 466 -14.58 13.64 15.61
N VAL A 467 -14.98 13.84 14.36
CA VAL A 467 -15.62 15.09 13.90
C VAL A 467 -17.00 14.73 13.33
N ASP A 468 -18.08 15.24 13.91
CA ASP A 468 -19.46 14.92 13.50
C ASP A 468 -19.76 13.39 13.42
N GLY A 469 -19.13 12.60 14.31
CA GLY A 469 -19.26 11.15 14.34
C GLY A 469 -18.45 10.41 13.27
N LEU A 470 -17.59 11.10 12.52
CA LEU A 470 -16.65 10.54 11.57
C LEU A 470 -15.22 10.61 12.13
N VAL A 471 -14.41 9.62 11.80
CA VAL A 471 -12.99 9.58 12.22
C VAL A 471 -12.12 10.29 11.19
N GLU A 472 -11.37 11.30 11.63
CA GLU A 472 -10.38 12.02 10.83
C GLU A 472 -8.97 11.82 11.42
N ASN A 473 -7.96 11.63 10.56
CA ASN A 473 -6.57 11.54 11.00
C ASN A 473 -5.88 12.91 10.88
N VAL A 474 -5.28 13.37 11.97
CA VAL A 474 -4.65 14.69 12.10
C VAL A 474 -3.13 14.62 12.31
N SER A 475 -2.50 13.45 12.07
CA SER A 475 -1.06 13.27 12.26
C SER A 475 -0.22 14.29 11.47
N ASP A 476 -0.59 14.54 10.22
CA ASP A 476 0.12 15.46 9.33
C ASP A 476 0.00 16.91 9.83
N LEU A 477 -1.17 17.28 10.36
CA LEU A 477 -1.37 18.61 10.95
C LEU A 477 -0.51 18.83 12.19
N ASN A 478 -0.36 17.81 13.04
CA ASN A 478 0.52 17.87 14.21
C ASN A 478 1.98 18.02 13.80
N GLY A 479 2.43 17.25 12.80
CA GLY A 479 3.80 17.30 12.28
C GLY A 479 4.18 18.67 11.71
N ILE A 480 3.22 19.36 11.08
CA ILE A 480 3.43 20.71 10.55
C ILE A 480 3.31 21.77 11.66
N SER A 481 2.28 21.70 12.51
CA SER A 481 1.93 22.76 13.43
C SER A 481 2.89 22.90 14.63
N ILE A 482 3.37 21.79 15.20
CA ILE A 482 4.22 21.83 16.40
C ILE A 482 5.56 22.54 16.13
N PRO A 483 6.35 22.20 15.10
CA PRO A 483 7.56 22.93 14.75
C PRO A 483 7.29 24.38 14.36
N SER A 484 6.18 24.64 13.63
CA SER A 484 5.82 26.00 13.19
C SER A 484 5.38 26.91 14.34
N TYR A 485 4.69 26.35 15.34
CA TYR A 485 4.35 27.11 16.55
C TYR A 485 5.60 27.44 17.35
N TRP A 486 6.52 26.48 17.46
CA TRP A 486 7.82 26.73 18.08
C TRP A 486 8.61 27.84 17.32
N GLU A 487 8.61 27.82 15.99
CA GLU A 487 9.21 28.89 15.18
C GLU A 487 8.61 30.24 15.52
N PHE A 488 7.27 30.32 15.58
CA PHE A 488 6.57 31.54 15.92
C PHE A 488 6.94 32.07 17.31
N LEU A 489 6.97 31.21 18.33
CA LEU A 489 7.36 31.60 19.69
C LEU A 489 8.81 32.12 19.78
N LYS A 490 9.70 31.66 18.92
CA LYS A 490 11.12 32.06 18.89
C LYS A 490 11.37 33.33 18.06
N LYS A 491 10.63 33.54 16.99
CA LYS A 491 10.93 34.58 15.98
C LYS A 491 9.82 35.61 15.81
N GLY A 492 8.62 35.35 16.30
CA GLY A 492 7.45 36.17 16.04
C GLY A 492 6.92 36.04 14.60
N ASP A 493 7.35 35.04 13.84
CA ASP A 493 6.97 34.82 12.46
C ASP A 493 6.94 33.31 12.13
N MET A 494 6.24 32.91 11.05
CA MET A 494 6.09 31.53 10.61
C MET A 494 6.37 31.37 9.12
N THR A 495 7.30 30.49 8.79
CA THR A 495 7.67 30.19 7.39
C THR A 495 6.49 29.62 6.61
N ILE A 496 5.71 28.69 7.16
CA ILE A 496 4.56 28.09 6.47
C ILE A 496 3.50 29.13 6.11
N TYR A 497 3.24 30.12 6.98
CA TYR A 497 2.28 31.20 6.69
C TYR A 497 2.68 31.99 5.44
N ARG A 498 3.97 32.31 5.29
CA ARG A 498 4.51 33.01 4.11
C ARG A 498 4.43 32.15 2.85
N LEU A 499 4.68 30.83 2.98
CA LEU A 499 4.66 29.91 1.84
C LEU A 499 3.25 29.69 1.27
N ILE A 500 2.20 29.78 2.07
CA ILE A 500 0.80 29.61 1.61
C ILE A 500 0.50 30.52 0.41
N SER A 501 0.91 31.78 0.46
CA SER A 501 0.62 32.76 -0.61
C SER A 501 1.22 32.38 -1.97
N ASN A 502 2.27 31.56 -1.99
CA ASN A 502 2.94 31.10 -3.21
C ASN A 502 2.24 29.91 -3.88
N HIS A 503 1.28 29.29 -3.18
CA HIS A 503 0.64 28.02 -3.57
C HIS A 503 -0.88 28.11 -3.73
N PHE A 504 -1.44 29.30 -3.94
CA PHE A 504 -2.89 29.45 -4.19
C PHE A 504 -3.28 28.78 -5.49
N HIS A 505 -4.01 27.66 -5.40
CA HIS A 505 -4.55 26.94 -6.56
C HIS A 505 -6.10 27.02 -6.65
N SER A 506 -6.76 27.53 -5.61
CA SER A 506 -8.21 27.71 -5.61
C SER A 506 -8.65 29.02 -4.95
N GLU A 507 -9.83 29.49 -5.35
CA GLU A 507 -10.45 30.66 -4.74
C GLU A 507 -10.92 30.39 -3.30
N ASN A 508 -11.27 29.13 -3.00
CA ASN A 508 -11.66 28.70 -1.66
C ASN A 508 -10.49 28.86 -0.68
N ILE A 509 -9.32 28.35 -1.03
CA ILE A 509 -8.10 28.53 -0.22
C ILE A 509 -7.81 30.02 0.00
N ARG A 510 -7.93 30.85 -1.03
CA ARG A 510 -7.72 32.30 -0.90
C ARG A 510 -8.71 32.94 0.06
N LYS A 511 -10.00 32.56 0.01
CA LYS A 511 -11.02 33.04 0.94
C LYS A 511 -10.75 32.66 2.37
N VAL A 512 -10.30 31.42 2.60
CA VAL A 512 -9.97 30.94 3.94
C VAL A 512 -8.70 31.61 4.46
N TYR A 513 -7.65 31.73 3.63
CA TYR A 513 -6.42 32.44 3.98
C TYR A 513 -6.68 33.89 4.43
N ASN A 514 -7.56 34.63 3.75
CA ASN A 514 -7.91 35.99 4.11
C ASN A 514 -8.66 36.15 5.45
N ARG A 515 -9.09 35.01 6.05
CA ARG A 515 -9.76 34.96 7.36
C ARG A 515 -8.86 34.40 8.47
N LEU A 516 -7.62 34.04 8.14
CA LEU A 516 -6.67 33.56 9.13
C LEU A 516 -6.35 34.61 10.17
N VAL A 517 -6.21 34.19 11.40
CA VAL A 517 -5.67 34.99 12.49
C VAL A 517 -4.15 34.93 12.42
N TYR A 518 -3.54 36.09 12.10
CA TYR A 518 -2.08 36.22 12.11
C TYR A 518 -1.69 37.61 12.62
N PRO A 519 -0.78 37.72 13.60
CA PRO A 519 -0.09 36.63 14.31
C PRO A 519 -1.05 35.71 15.09
N PRO A 520 -0.71 34.40 15.23
CA PRO A 520 -1.57 33.45 15.92
C PRO A 520 -1.61 33.74 17.44
N ASN A 521 -2.80 33.61 18.05
CA ASN A 521 -2.98 33.82 19.49
C ASN A 521 -2.68 32.54 20.29
N ASN A 522 -2.85 31.37 19.67
CA ASN A 522 -2.72 30.05 20.29
C ASN A 522 -2.48 28.95 19.26
N ILE A 523 -2.31 27.72 19.71
CA ILE A 523 -2.04 26.56 18.83
C ILE A 523 -3.17 26.28 17.84
N LYS A 524 -4.44 26.60 18.16
CA LYS A 524 -5.54 26.36 17.22
C LYS A 524 -5.44 27.25 15.98
N ASP A 525 -4.99 28.50 16.13
CA ASP A 525 -4.72 29.37 14.99
C ASP A 525 -3.61 28.78 14.11
N VAL A 526 -2.55 28.21 14.73
CA VAL A 526 -1.45 27.54 14.02
C VAL A 526 -1.93 26.26 13.33
N LEU A 527 -2.74 25.45 13.99
CA LEU A 527 -3.35 24.25 13.38
C LEU A 527 -4.22 24.62 12.16
N HIS A 528 -4.92 25.75 12.21
CA HIS A 528 -5.69 26.24 11.08
C HIS A 528 -4.77 26.66 9.91
N ILE A 529 -3.68 27.38 10.22
CA ILE A 529 -2.65 27.75 9.23
C ILE A 529 -2.03 26.49 8.62
N ALA A 530 -1.66 25.49 9.45
CA ALA A 530 -1.11 24.21 9.01
C ALA A 530 -2.09 23.44 8.09
N ASN A 531 -3.39 23.48 8.39
CA ASN A 531 -4.42 22.84 7.56
C ASN A 531 -4.51 23.48 6.16
N ILE A 532 -4.44 24.81 6.09
CA ILE A 532 -4.40 25.52 4.80
C ILE A 532 -3.09 25.21 4.05
N TYR A 533 -1.95 25.22 4.73
CA TYR A 533 -0.65 24.90 4.14
C TYR A 533 -0.64 23.48 3.56
N SER A 534 -1.09 22.49 4.32
CA SER A 534 -1.24 21.11 3.86
C SER A 534 -2.15 21.00 2.63
N SER A 535 -3.27 21.75 2.62
CA SER A 535 -4.18 21.79 1.46
C SER A 535 -3.54 22.44 0.24
N CYS A 536 -2.72 23.46 0.43
CA CYS A 536 -1.97 24.11 -0.65
C CYS A 536 -0.94 23.16 -1.28
N VAL A 537 -0.16 22.47 -0.45
CA VAL A 537 0.92 21.56 -0.91
C VAL A 537 0.35 20.30 -1.55
N SER A 538 -0.68 19.70 -0.93
CA SER A 538 -1.31 18.48 -1.45
C SER A 538 -2.27 18.72 -2.61
N GLY A 539 -2.75 19.95 -2.81
CA GLY A 539 -3.79 20.28 -3.76
C GLY A 539 -5.18 19.76 -3.40
N VAL A 540 -5.37 19.22 -2.19
CA VAL A 540 -6.63 18.59 -1.74
C VAL A 540 -7.19 19.31 -0.52
N GLU A 541 -8.41 19.82 -0.62
CA GLU A 541 -9.03 20.70 0.36
C GLU A 541 -9.93 19.98 1.38
N TYR A 542 -9.96 18.64 1.39
CA TYR A 542 -10.92 17.91 2.22
C TYR A 542 -10.72 18.18 3.72
N ASN A 543 -9.49 18.20 4.21
CA ASN A 543 -9.19 18.49 5.61
C ASN A 543 -9.69 19.89 6.00
N LEU A 544 -9.54 20.86 5.10
CA LEU A 544 -10.00 22.22 5.30
C LEU A 544 -11.53 22.31 5.47
N ASN A 545 -12.27 21.44 4.77
CA ASN A 545 -13.73 21.42 4.77
C ASN A 545 -14.33 20.40 5.77
N GLN A 546 -13.51 19.51 6.35
CA GLN A 546 -13.98 18.41 7.20
C GLN A 546 -13.48 18.49 8.64
N ILE A 547 -12.31 19.08 8.88
CA ILE A 547 -11.74 19.18 10.22
C ILE A 547 -12.07 20.56 10.83
N ASP A 548 -12.94 20.56 11.83
CA ASP A 548 -13.17 21.75 12.66
C ASP A 548 -12.06 21.87 13.70
N VAL A 549 -11.04 22.67 13.39
CA VAL A 549 -9.88 22.91 14.24
C VAL A 549 -10.28 23.58 15.56
N TYR A 550 -11.23 24.51 15.53
CA TYR A 550 -11.62 25.27 16.73
C TYR A 550 -12.57 24.49 17.63
N GLY A 551 -13.45 23.67 17.06
CA GLY A 551 -14.38 22.82 17.80
C GLY A 551 -13.75 21.59 18.47
N ASN A 552 -12.52 21.21 18.08
CA ASN A 552 -11.84 20.03 18.57
C ASN A 552 -10.57 20.40 19.37
N ASN A 553 -10.18 19.55 20.30
CA ASN A 553 -8.98 19.72 21.13
C ASN A 553 -8.18 18.42 21.21
N TRP A 554 -7.54 18.01 20.07
CA TRP A 554 -6.74 16.78 20.02
C TRP A 554 -5.28 16.96 20.41
N LEU A 555 -4.81 18.23 20.52
CA LEU A 555 -3.47 18.58 20.96
C LEU A 555 -3.56 19.35 22.30
N PRO A 556 -3.66 18.64 23.44
CA PRO A 556 -3.79 19.27 24.75
C PRO A 556 -2.56 20.11 25.12
N ASP A 557 -2.77 21.21 25.84
CA ASP A 557 -1.71 22.16 26.19
C ASP A 557 -0.52 21.52 26.88
N ASN A 558 -0.75 20.59 27.81
CA ASN A 558 0.32 19.88 28.53
C ASN A 558 1.21 19.04 27.61
N LYS A 559 0.63 18.40 26.59
CA LYS A 559 1.40 17.61 25.60
C LYS A 559 2.13 18.51 24.63
N LEU A 560 1.50 19.61 24.22
CA LEU A 560 2.14 20.62 23.39
C LEU A 560 3.34 21.24 24.13
N GLU A 561 3.19 21.65 25.40
CA GLU A 561 4.27 22.18 26.23
C GLU A 561 5.46 21.21 26.32
N MET A 562 5.20 19.91 26.46
CA MET A 562 6.26 18.89 26.45
C MET A 562 6.98 18.84 25.10
N CYS A 563 6.25 18.92 23.97
CA CYS A 563 6.86 18.95 22.64
C CYS A 563 7.73 20.20 22.45
N LEU A 564 7.22 21.36 22.86
CA LEU A 564 7.95 22.63 22.80
C LEU A 564 9.20 22.60 23.70
N ALA A 565 9.10 22.00 24.89
CA ALA A 565 10.24 21.82 25.79
C ALA A 565 11.32 20.92 25.17
N ASN A 566 10.91 19.82 24.51
CA ASN A 566 11.86 18.95 23.78
C ASN A 566 12.59 19.69 22.65
N LEU A 567 11.88 20.56 21.91
CA LEU A 567 12.49 21.41 20.90
C LEU A 567 13.43 22.44 21.52
N ASP A 568 13.01 23.11 22.61
CA ASP A 568 13.81 24.09 23.34
C ASP A 568 15.07 23.51 24.00
N GLU A 569 14.97 22.28 24.52
CA GLU A 569 16.10 21.57 25.10
C GLU A 569 17.12 21.20 24.02
N THR A 570 16.65 20.81 22.83
CA THR A 570 17.45 20.25 21.76
C THR A 570 18.09 21.34 20.88
N ILE A 571 17.32 22.35 20.49
CA ILE A 571 17.73 23.36 19.51
C ILE A 571 17.98 24.69 20.20
N LYS A 572 19.26 25.10 20.27
CA LYS A 572 19.69 26.32 20.98
C LYS A 572 19.97 27.48 20.04
N ASP A 573 20.25 27.20 18.75
CA ASP A 573 20.58 28.26 17.79
C ASP A 573 19.32 29.07 17.42
N LYS A 574 19.45 30.41 17.52
CA LYS A 574 18.39 31.34 17.16
C LYS A 574 18.33 31.61 15.64
N ASN A 575 19.39 31.26 14.88
CA ASN A 575 19.51 31.51 13.44
C ASN A 575 18.92 30.38 12.60
N ILE A 576 18.13 29.49 13.19
CA ILE A 576 17.50 28.36 12.49
C ILE A 576 16.55 28.86 11.38
N LYS A 577 16.58 28.22 10.21
CA LYS A 577 15.69 28.48 9.06
C LYS A 577 14.87 27.23 8.81
N PHE A 578 13.59 27.41 8.51
CA PHE A 578 12.67 26.31 8.28
C PHE A 578 12.32 26.15 6.80
N GLU A 579 11.87 24.96 6.42
CA GLU A 579 11.40 24.63 5.06
C GLU A 579 12.43 24.98 3.99
N LYS A 580 13.66 24.49 4.15
CA LYS A 580 14.73 24.73 3.19
C LYS A 580 14.56 23.85 1.96
N SER A 581 14.05 24.42 0.88
CA SER A 581 13.99 23.73 -0.41
C SER A 581 15.39 23.47 -0.96
N ILE A 582 15.60 22.24 -1.46
CA ILE A 582 16.83 21.80 -2.16
C ILE A 582 16.43 21.10 -3.46
N VAL A 583 17.19 21.40 -4.53
CA VAL A 583 17.03 20.76 -5.84
C VAL A 583 18.42 20.49 -6.39
N TYR A 584 18.66 19.28 -6.83
CA TYR A 584 19.93 18.88 -7.45
C TYR A 584 19.69 18.05 -8.70
N THR A 585 20.39 18.41 -9.77
CA THR A 585 20.33 17.72 -11.05
C THR A 585 21.70 17.17 -11.40
N PHE A 586 21.76 15.90 -11.76
CA PHE A 586 22.99 15.22 -12.12
C PHE A 586 22.76 14.24 -13.26
N GLU A 587 23.86 13.83 -13.92
CA GLU A 587 23.86 12.80 -14.95
C GLU A 587 24.26 11.48 -14.31
N HIS A 588 23.38 10.50 -14.39
CA HIS A 588 23.62 9.15 -13.92
C HIS A 588 24.04 8.26 -15.08
N GLU A 589 25.10 7.46 -14.94
CA GLU A 589 25.68 6.65 -16.03
C GLU A 589 24.66 5.75 -16.73
N LYS A 590 23.77 5.11 -15.96
CA LYS A 590 22.79 4.14 -16.45
C LYS A 590 21.43 4.77 -16.80
N TYR A 591 21.00 5.80 -16.07
CA TYR A 591 19.63 6.32 -16.14
C TYR A 591 19.53 7.73 -16.75
N GLY A 592 20.66 8.33 -17.16
CA GLY A 592 20.71 9.66 -17.73
C GLY A 592 20.42 10.76 -16.71
N LYS A 593 19.85 11.86 -17.16
CA LYS A 593 19.62 13.04 -16.31
C LYS A 593 18.55 12.79 -15.26
N ILE A 594 18.88 13.00 -13.99
CA ILE A 594 18.00 12.89 -12.83
C ILE A 594 17.97 14.21 -12.08
N GLU A 595 16.77 14.68 -11.72
CA GLU A 595 16.57 15.83 -10.84
C GLU A 595 15.87 15.34 -9.55
N LEU A 596 16.53 15.58 -8.41
CA LEU A 596 16.00 15.30 -7.07
C LEU A 596 15.61 16.60 -6.38
N SER A 597 14.45 16.59 -5.73
CA SER A 597 13.95 17.75 -4.99
C SER A 597 13.44 17.35 -3.61
N GLY A 598 13.53 18.26 -2.65
CA GLY A 598 12.98 18.06 -1.31
C GLY A 598 12.93 19.35 -0.51
N SER A 599 12.26 19.30 0.64
CA SER A 599 12.26 20.34 1.65
C SER A 599 12.82 19.75 2.95
N ILE A 600 13.85 20.37 3.48
CA ILE A 600 14.43 20.05 4.78
C ILE A 600 13.70 20.84 5.83
N ASP A 601 13.26 20.20 6.90
CA ASP A 601 12.41 20.81 7.94
C ASP A 601 13.08 22.03 8.57
N ALA A 602 14.38 21.91 8.97
CA ALA A 602 15.11 23.06 9.51
C ALA A 602 16.63 22.98 9.32
N VAL A 603 17.27 24.15 9.25
CA VAL A 603 18.73 24.30 9.14
C VAL A 603 19.18 25.43 10.07
N ASP A 604 20.08 25.13 10.99
CA ASP A 604 20.76 26.13 11.81
C ASP A 604 22.24 26.34 11.40
N THR A 605 23.02 27.01 12.23
CA THR A 605 24.44 27.30 11.92
C THR A 605 25.25 26.03 11.74
N ASP A 606 25.02 25.00 12.57
CA ASP A 606 25.86 23.80 12.63
C ASP A 606 25.11 22.52 12.18
N ASN A 607 23.78 22.56 12.12
CA ASN A 607 22.99 21.37 11.94
C ASN A 607 21.93 21.50 10.83
N VAL A 608 21.62 20.35 10.22
CA VAL A 608 20.45 20.08 9.39
C VAL A 608 19.53 19.16 10.18
N TRP A 609 18.26 19.53 10.32
CA TRP A 609 17.27 18.82 11.12
C TRP A 609 16.16 18.27 10.26
N GLU A 610 15.85 17.00 10.48
CA GLU A 610 14.62 16.36 10.00
C GLU A 610 13.77 15.98 11.22
N PHE A 611 12.58 16.55 11.32
CA PHE A 611 11.69 16.39 12.46
C PHE A 611 10.69 15.27 12.23
N LYS A 612 10.42 14.53 13.29
CA LYS A 612 9.34 13.53 13.30
C LYS A 612 8.50 13.66 14.56
N CYS A 613 7.18 13.53 14.39
CA CYS A 613 6.19 13.50 15.46
C CYS A 613 5.55 12.10 15.48
N THR A 614 6.29 11.09 15.92
CA THR A 614 5.90 9.67 15.80
C THR A 614 6.28 8.88 17.07
N GLY A 615 5.70 7.69 17.23
CA GLY A 615 6.03 6.80 18.35
C GLY A 615 7.46 6.24 18.29
N SER A 616 8.00 6.02 17.09
CA SER A 616 9.36 5.51 16.87
C SER A 616 9.91 5.96 15.51
N LEU A 617 11.23 6.04 15.42
CA LEU A 617 11.91 6.30 14.16
C LEU A 617 12.00 5.00 13.35
N THR A 618 11.79 5.12 12.03
CA THR A 618 11.80 4.00 11.08
C THR A 618 13.00 4.08 10.13
N MET A 619 13.27 2.99 9.41
CA MET A 619 14.26 2.95 8.33
C MET A 619 13.97 4.02 7.27
N GLY A 620 12.71 4.19 6.87
CA GLY A 620 12.32 5.23 5.90
C GLY A 620 12.70 6.63 6.34
N HIS A 621 12.57 6.96 7.63
CA HIS A 621 13.01 8.25 8.17
C HIS A 621 14.54 8.44 8.06
N LYS A 622 15.30 7.39 8.33
CA LYS A 622 16.76 7.39 8.18
C LYS A 622 17.16 7.58 6.71
N LEU A 623 16.59 6.81 5.80
CA LEU A 623 16.88 6.92 4.37
C LEU A 623 16.51 8.30 3.81
N GLN A 624 15.45 8.94 4.31
CA GLN A 624 15.10 10.31 3.95
C GLN A 624 16.22 11.28 4.32
N LEU A 625 16.72 11.21 5.55
CA LEU A 625 17.81 12.07 6.00
C LEU A 625 19.13 11.74 5.26
N ALA A 626 19.40 10.47 4.97
CA ALA A 626 20.56 10.07 4.17
C ALA A 626 20.54 10.72 2.77
N MET A 627 19.39 10.70 2.09
CA MET A 627 19.20 11.39 0.82
C MET A 627 19.42 12.90 0.94
N TYR A 628 18.93 13.54 2.00
CA TYR A 628 19.17 14.96 2.23
C TYR A 628 20.64 15.26 2.52
N GLY A 629 21.31 14.42 3.29
CA GLY A 629 22.75 14.53 3.56
C GLY A 629 23.59 14.45 2.29
N TRP A 630 23.29 13.47 1.43
CA TRP A 630 23.93 13.31 0.13
C TRP A 630 23.70 14.52 -0.78
N LEU A 631 22.45 15.00 -0.90
CA LEU A 631 22.12 16.20 -1.68
C LEU A 631 22.85 17.43 -1.17
N TRP A 632 22.95 17.59 0.15
CA TRP A 632 23.67 18.71 0.76
C TRP A 632 25.16 18.71 0.42
N GLN A 633 25.82 17.55 0.50
CA GLN A 633 27.23 17.42 0.11
C GLN A 633 27.47 17.80 -1.36
N LYS A 634 26.55 17.41 -2.26
CA LYS A 634 26.66 17.74 -3.69
C LYS A 634 26.42 19.24 -3.96
N LEU A 635 25.52 19.88 -3.21
CA LEU A 635 25.16 21.30 -3.37
C LEU A 635 26.10 22.25 -2.62
N TYR A 636 26.57 21.84 -1.45
CA TYR A 636 27.33 22.67 -0.52
C TYR A 636 28.56 21.93 0.03
N PRO A 637 29.53 21.54 -0.80
CA PRO A 637 30.67 20.69 -0.39
C PRO A 637 31.55 21.28 0.71
N GLU A 638 31.58 22.60 0.85
CA GLU A 638 32.39 23.32 1.86
C GLU A 638 31.58 23.54 3.19
N ASP A 639 30.27 23.36 3.18
CA ASP A 639 29.43 23.60 4.35
C ASP A 639 29.24 22.31 5.16
N LYS A 640 30.10 22.14 6.17
CA LYS A 640 30.12 20.96 7.03
C LYS A 640 29.11 21.10 8.17
N LYS A 641 27.92 20.55 7.98
CA LYS A 641 26.87 20.48 9.01
C LYS A 641 26.68 19.06 9.53
N SER A 642 26.24 18.95 10.79
CA SER A 642 25.72 17.69 11.34
C SER A 642 24.28 17.46 10.88
N PHE A 643 23.94 16.23 10.50
CA PHE A 643 22.62 15.84 10.04
C PHE A 643 21.89 15.05 11.12
N LYS A 644 20.78 15.56 11.61
CA LYS A 644 20.08 15.03 12.77
C LYS A 644 18.63 14.68 12.47
N LEU A 645 18.28 13.43 12.76
CA LEU A 645 16.92 12.95 12.78
C LEU A 645 16.39 13.09 14.21
N PHE A 646 15.41 13.96 14.41
CA PHE A 646 14.88 14.28 15.72
C PHE A 646 13.40 13.92 15.86
N ASN A 647 13.09 13.00 16.74
CA ASN A 647 11.72 12.68 17.11
C ASN A 647 11.25 13.55 18.27
N ILE A 648 10.38 14.51 17.96
CA ILE A 648 9.88 15.49 18.93
C ILE A 648 9.09 14.82 20.06
N TYR A 649 8.37 13.72 19.79
CA TYR A 649 7.56 13.03 20.80
C TYR A 649 8.38 12.24 21.80
N THR A 650 9.46 11.61 21.39
CA THR A 650 10.30 10.77 22.25
C THR A 650 11.59 11.44 22.67
N CYS A 651 11.89 12.61 22.12
CA CYS A 651 13.17 13.31 22.28
C CYS A 651 14.39 12.48 21.82
N GLU A 652 14.18 11.45 20.97
CA GLU A 652 15.23 10.66 20.36
C GLU A 652 15.94 11.45 19.27
N ILE A 653 17.28 11.39 19.28
CA ILE A 653 18.13 12.02 18.26
C ILE A 653 19.09 10.97 17.70
N GLN A 654 19.09 10.84 16.39
CA GLN A 654 20.09 10.07 15.64
C GLN A 654 20.84 11.01 14.70
N GLU A 655 22.15 10.86 14.64
CA GLU A 655 23.04 11.66 13.78
C GLU A 655 23.57 10.81 12.64
N LEU A 656 23.49 11.35 11.42
CA LEU A 656 23.98 10.73 10.20
C LEU A 656 25.43 11.12 9.95
N ASP A 657 26.29 10.16 9.76
CA ASP A 657 27.67 10.39 9.26
C ASP A 657 27.65 10.56 7.73
N ILE A 658 27.58 11.81 7.28
CA ILE A 658 27.62 12.12 5.85
C ILE A 658 28.99 11.95 5.23
N SER A 659 30.08 11.85 6.01
CA SER A 659 31.42 11.65 5.52
C SER A 659 31.73 10.21 5.16
N HIS A 660 30.87 9.28 5.58
CA HIS A 660 31.05 7.85 5.35
C HIS A 660 30.86 7.52 3.86
N TYR A 661 31.81 6.81 3.27
CA TYR A 661 31.78 6.42 1.84
C TYR A 661 30.52 5.64 1.44
N ALA A 662 29.94 4.87 2.36
CA ALA A 662 28.72 4.08 2.15
C ALA A 662 27.47 4.93 1.87
N LEU A 663 27.52 6.25 2.03
CA LEU A 663 26.39 7.12 1.70
C LEU A 663 26.11 7.16 0.19
N ASP A 664 27.12 7.16 -0.64
CA ASP A 664 26.96 7.05 -2.09
C ASP A 664 26.34 5.69 -2.48
N ASP A 665 26.76 4.59 -1.81
CA ASP A 665 26.20 3.25 -2.03
C ASP A 665 24.70 3.20 -1.70
N VAL A 666 24.29 3.79 -0.56
CA VAL A 666 22.87 3.87 -0.17
C VAL A 666 22.04 4.61 -1.22
N VAL A 667 22.56 5.73 -1.72
CA VAL A 667 21.86 6.52 -2.74
C VAL A 667 21.77 5.77 -4.06
N GLU A 668 22.84 5.06 -4.45
CA GLU A 668 22.84 4.23 -5.66
C GLU A 668 21.79 3.11 -5.58
N VAL A 669 21.72 2.40 -4.47
CA VAL A 669 20.71 1.36 -4.24
C VAL A 669 19.28 1.95 -4.32
N LEU A 670 19.05 3.15 -3.76
CA LEU A 670 17.75 3.81 -3.84
C LEU A 670 17.40 4.23 -5.28
N ILE A 671 18.39 4.73 -6.04
CA ILE A 671 18.22 5.08 -7.45
C ILE A 671 17.92 3.82 -8.28
N GLU A 672 18.67 2.74 -8.06
CA GLU A 672 18.41 1.46 -8.72
C GLU A 672 17.02 0.94 -8.41
N ASN A 673 16.64 0.90 -7.14
CA ASN A 673 15.30 0.46 -6.74
C ASN A 673 14.18 1.22 -7.46
N LYS A 674 14.38 2.53 -7.68
CA LYS A 674 13.37 3.39 -8.32
C LYS A 674 13.35 3.29 -9.84
N LEU A 675 14.51 3.18 -10.47
CA LEU A 675 14.69 3.36 -11.92
C LEU A 675 15.07 2.08 -12.65
N GLN A 676 15.57 1.06 -11.94
CA GLN A 676 15.90 -0.21 -12.57
C GLN A 676 14.64 -0.91 -13.03
N LYS A 677 14.61 -1.28 -14.31
CA LYS A 677 13.62 -2.24 -14.81
C LYS A 677 13.94 -3.59 -14.20
N GLN A 678 12.96 -4.21 -13.56
CA GLN A 678 13.13 -5.58 -13.12
C GLN A 678 13.26 -6.46 -14.38
N ASP A 679 14.43 -7.06 -14.56
CA ASP A 679 14.59 -8.12 -15.56
C ASP A 679 13.70 -9.28 -15.15
N LYS A 680 12.64 -9.51 -15.93
CA LYS A 680 11.75 -10.65 -15.68
C LYS A 680 12.51 -11.92 -15.98
N LYS A 681 12.92 -12.62 -14.93
CA LYS A 681 13.46 -13.97 -15.04
C LYS A 681 12.45 -14.86 -15.75
N ASP A 682 12.94 -15.77 -16.59
CA ASP A 682 12.05 -16.77 -17.19
C ASP A 682 11.56 -17.79 -16.12
N ASP A 683 10.61 -18.63 -16.50
CA ASP A 683 10.01 -19.60 -15.59
C ASP A 683 11.04 -20.61 -15.05
N ASP A 684 11.97 -21.06 -15.90
CA ASP A 684 12.98 -22.04 -15.54
C ASP A 684 14.03 -21.44 -14.58
N GLU A 685 14.38 -20.18 -14.77
CA GLU A 685 15.28 -19.46 -13.87
C GLU A 685 14.60 -19.22 -12.50
N PHE A 686 13.31 -18.85 -12.50
CA PHE A 686 12.54 -18.69 -11.28
C PHE A 686 12.45 -20.00 -10.47
N ILE A 687 12.10 -21.10 -11.15
CA ILE A 687 12.02 -22.44 -10.50
C ILE A 687 13.37 -22.83 -9.92
N ARG A 688 14.47 -22.67 -10.70
CA ARG A 688 15.84 -22.96 -10.19
C ARG A 688 16.19 -22.12 -8.98
N MET A 689 15.85 -20.84 -8.98
CA MET A 689 16.06 -19.97 -7.84
C MET A 689 15.31 -20.46 -6.59
N CYS A 690 14.03 -20.80 -6.73
CA CYS A 690 13.23 -21.34 -5.63
C CYS A 690 13.81 -22.65 -5.09
N LEU A 691 14.26 -23.54 -5.97
CA LEU A 691 14.86 -24.82 -5.57
C LEU A 691 16.20 -24.64 -4.87
N ASN A 692 17.05 -23.73 -5.34
CA ASN A 692 18.32 -23.38 -4.67
C ASN A 692 18.08 -22.74 -3.30
N ASP A 693 17.01 -21.95 -3.16
CA ASP A 693 16.61 -21.35 -1.89
C ASP A 693 16.19 -22.40 -0.84
N ILE A 694 15.76 -23.60 -1.28
CA ILE A 694 15.41 -24.72 -0.41
C ILE A 694 16.66 -25.51 0.03
N GLU A 695 17.66 -25.63 -0.86
CA GLU A 695 18.94 -26.26 -0.61
C GLU A 695 19.90 -25.33 0.15
N MET A 696 19.49 -24.79 1.29
CA MET A 696 20.43 -24.07 2.16
C MET A 696 21.48 -25.05 2.68
N PRO A 697 22.80 -24.69 2.67
CA PRO A 697 23.83 -25.58 3.11
C PRO A 697 23.54 -26.06 4.54
N VAL A 698 23.60 -27.38 4.73
CA VAL A 698 23.63 -27.96 6.07
C VAL A 698 24.90 -27.39 6.72
N ILE A 699 24.76 -26.44 7.64
CA ILE A 699 25.87 -26.08 8.50
C ILE A 699 26.11 -27.32 9.35
N GLU A 700 27.15 -28.10 9.02
CA GLU A 700 27.63 -29.16 9.89
C GLU A 700 27.87 -28.52 11.25
N ASN A 701 27.03 -28.88 12.21
CA ASN A 701 27.25 -28.56 13.60
C ASN A 701 28.49 -29.32 14.06
N ASN A 702 29.65 -28.70 13.91
CA ASN A 702 30.85 -29.11 14.62
C ASN A 702 30.65 -28.81 16.12
N PHE A 703 29.72 -29.49 16.77
CA PHE A 703 29.77 -29.69 18.20
C PHE A 703 30.90 -30.70 18.45
N LYS A 704 32.09 -30.20 18.75
CA LYS A 704 33.06 -30.95 19.49
C LYS A 704 32.40 -31.34 20.80
N GLU A 705 32.06 -32.61 20.95
CA GLU A 705 31.86 -33.23 22.24
C GLU A 705 33.12 -32.94 23.07
N SER A 706 33.01 -32.01 24.03
CA SER A 706 34.00 -31.90 25.08
C SER A 706 33.82 -33.14 25.96
N GLU A 707 34.71 -34.10 25.83
CA GLU A 707 34.94 -35.17 26.79
C GLU A 707 35.10 -34.53 28.18
N TYR A 708 34.05 -34.59 29.00
CA TYR A 708 34.23 -34.52 30.44
C TYR A 708 34.69 -35.90 30.89
N LEU A 709 36.00 -36.02 31.10
CA LEU A 709 36.62 -37.08 31.91
C LEU A 709 36.02 -36.98 33.33
N LEU A 710 35.23 -37.97 33.67
CA LEU A 710 34.95 -38.31 35.06
C LEU A 710 36.24 -38.92 35.61
N GLU A 711 36.99 -38.18 36.44
CA GLU A 711 37.97 -38.75 37.35
C GLU A 711 37.21 -39.33 38.54
N ASP A 712 37.20 -40.66 38.58
CA ASP A 712 36.93 -41.43 39.79
C ASP A 712 38.00 -41.11 40.79
N SER A 713 37.62 -40.53 41.93
CA SER A 713 38.45 -40.56 43.14
C SER A 713 37.75 -41.44 44.18
N GLU A 714 38.19 -42.70 44.20
CA GLU A 714 38.10 -43.55 45.41
C GLU A 714 39.04 -43.00 46.49
N GLU A 715 38.67 -43.33 47.76
CA GLU A 715 39.44 -43.20 49.04
C GLU A 715 39.41 -41.81 49.68
N GLU A 716 38.92 -41.63 50.92
CA GLU A 716 38.77 -42.44 52.17
C GLU A 716 37.50 -42.02 52.97
#